data_d54c102503c16b7e1cf69d1927207ee7
#
_entry.id   d54c102503c16b7e1cf69d1927207ee7
#
_cell.length_a   1.000
_cell.length_b   1.000
_cell.length_c   1.000
_cell.angle_alpha   90.00
_cell.angle_beta   90.00
_cell.angle_gamma   90.00
#
_symmetry.space_group_name_H-M   'P 1'
#
loop_
_entity.id
_entity.type
_entity.pdbx_description
1 polymer ?
#
loop_
_entity_poly.entity_id
_entity_poly.type
_entity_poly.pdbx_seq_one_letter_code
_entity_poly.pdbx_strand_id
1 'polypeptide(L)'
;MCQKKPFYITTPIYYPSGNPHIGHCYTTVACDSIARYRRMQGYDVMFLTGTDEHGLKIEQKAAEKGVTPKEYVDEIVKTFKGLWKFMNISYDRYIRTTDDYHIETVQKIFKELYDKGYIYKGEYKGKYCTPCESFWTESQLIDGKCPECKREVTEAKEEAYFFKMSPFADRIEKLLTETDYLQPKTRAVELVNNFIKPGLEDLCVSRTTFKWGIPVTFDEKHIVYVWIDALSNYISALGYKNEKFDEFDKYWPADVHMVAKDIMRFHAIIWPAMLMALDLPLPKHLAVHGWITFNGQKMSKSLGNVVDPFVLGERYGADAIRYHIMREMALGADSAFSNEIMINRINSDLANGLGNLVSRTVAMVQKYFGGTLPTERESGEFDDDLIETATSLRAKVDDFMDKTQLQNALAEIFKLVSRANKYIDETAPWVIAKDETKKARLATVLYNLLEAIRIACTLLSAFMPTTMPKALEQIGACEKCAGYENCDKFGVLPADVTVHKGDALFPRIDVEKEIEELNSIIKNNEGESEETKALREELEGVAQIGIDDFAKVDLRVCEVKTCEPVKKSKKLLQFTIFDGVKDRTVVSGIANYYKPEELIGKKIILVQNLKPAKLCGVESCGMILSAVHGDDLKVVFVDNMPVGSKIC
;
A
#
# COMPACT_ATOMS: atom_id res chain seq x y z
N MET A 1 -0.51 -18.23 -38.34
CA MET A 1 -0.16 -17.27 -37.26
C MET A 1 0.41 -18.08 -36.10
N CYS A 2 1.60 -17.75 -35.59
CA CYS A 2 2.13 -18.44 -34.42
C CYS A 2 1.20 -18.15 -33.23
N GLN A 3 0.75 -19.19 -32.55
CA GLN A 3 -0.15 -19.01 -31.40
C GLN A 3 0.63 -18.26 -30.30
N LYS A 4 0.10 -17.12 -29.85
CA LYS A 4 0.73 -16.35 -28.77
C LYS A 4 0.76 -17.19 -27.48
N LYS A 5 1.86 -17.11 -26.73
CA LYS A 5 2.01 -17.80 -25.46
C LYS A 5 1.07 -17.15 -24.42
N PRO A 6 0.21 -17.92 -23.73
CA PRO A 6 -0.65 -17.35 -22.69
C PRO A 6 0.16 -16.91 -21.49
N PHE A 7 -0.34 -15.87 -20.80
CA PHE A 7 0.18 -15.35 -19.54
C PHE A 7 -0.98 -14.88 -18.66
N TYR A 8 -1.10 -15.45 -17.48
CA TYR A 8 -2.17 -15.12 -16.54
C TYR A 8 -1.60 -14.46 -15.29
N ILE A 9 -2.03 -13.22 -15.03
CA ILE A 9 -1.65 -12.44 -13.85
C ILE A 9 -2.88 -11.95 -13.11
N THR A 10 -2.83 -11.96 -11.77
CA THR A 10 -3.94 -11.55 -10.93
C THR A 10 -3.51 -10.62 -9.81
N THR A 11 -4.35 -9.64 -9.47
CA THR A 11 -4.36 -9.01 -8.14
C THR A 11 -5.10 -9.92 -7.16
N PRO A 12 -5.06 -9.66 -5.83
CA PRO A 12 -6.12 -10.14 -4.96
C PRO A 12 -7.43 -9.44 -5.34
N ILE A 13 -8.55 -10.03 -5.01
CA ILE A 13 -9.83 -9.31 -5.05
C ILE A 13 -9.94 -8.45 -3.79
N TYR A 14 -10.41 -7.21 -3.96
CA TYR A 14 -10.40 -6.20 -2.92
C TYR A 14 -11.68 -6.22 -2.09
N TYR A 15 -11.54 -6.14 -0.78
CA TYR A 15 -12.68 -6.09 0.13
C TYR A 15 -13.33 -4.70 0.14
N PRO A 16 -14.56 -4.53 -0.38
CA PRO A 16 -15.18 -3.23 -0.62
C PRO A 16 -15.83 -2.65 0.65
N SER A 17 -15.12 -2.64 1.77
CA SER A 17 -15.60 -2.03 3.03
C SER A 17 -15.52 -0.51 3.06
N GLY A 18 -15.09 0.10 1.97
CA GLY A 18 -14.98 1.56 1.77
C GLY A 18 -14.20 1.88 0.48
N ASN A 19 -14.05 3.18 0.18
CA ASN A 19 -13.37 3.63 -1.05
C ASN A 19 -11.93 3.10 -1.16
N PRO A 20 -11.44 2.84 -2.38
CA PRO A 20 -10.05 2.43 -2.59
C PRO A 20 -9.06 3.53 -2.19
N HIS A 21 -7.82 3.15 -1.91
CA HIS A 21 -6.72 4.03 -1.52
C HIS A 21 -5.42 3.63 -2.22
N ILE A 22 -4.34 4.39 -2.01
CA ILE A 22 -3.05 4.19 -2.68
C ILE A 22 -2.49 2.76 -2.52
N GLY A 23 -2.78 2.08 -1.41
CA GLY A 23 -2.38 0.67 -1.21
C GLY A 23 -3.02 -0.29 -2.21
N HIS A 24 -4.29 -0.06 -2.61
CA HIS A 24 -4.93 -0.82 -3.69
C HIS A 24 -4.30 -0.49 -5.04
N CYS A 25 -3.92 0.78 -5.26
CA CYS A 25 -3.21 1.19 -6.46
C CYS A 25 -1.87 0.46 -6.62
N TYR A 26 -1.14 0.24 -5.51
CA TYR A 26 0.17 -0.40 -5.57
C TYR A 26 0.10 -1.77 -6.25
N THR A 27 -0.71 -2.68 -5.70
CA THR A 27 -0.85 -4.03 -6.27
C THR A 27 -1.35 -3.98 -7.71
N THR A 28 -2.38 -3.16 -7.98
CA THR A 28 -3.02 -3.11 -9.30
C THR A 28 -2.13 -2.50 -10.37
N VAL A 29 -1.40 -1.43 -10.06
CA VAL A 29 -0.43 -0.81 -10.99
C VAL A 29 0.76 -1.73 -11.25
N ALA A 30 1.21 -2.49 -10.24
CA ALA A 30 2.27 -3.47 -10.42
C ALA A 30 1.85 -4.57 -11.41
N CYS A 31 0.66 -5.16 -11.20
CA CYS A 31 0.11 -6.16 -12.12
C CYS A 31 -0.12 -5.59 -13.52
N ASP A 32 -0.65 -4.37 -13.63
CA ASP A 32 -0.87 -3.70 -14.92
C ASP A 32 0.43 -3.45 -15.66
N SER A 33 1.47 -3.02 -14.97
CA SER A 33 2.79 -2.79 -15.57
C SER A 33 3.39 -4.09 -16.12
N ILE A 34 3.27 -5.20 -15.39
CA ILE A 34 3.70 -6.52 -15.84
C ILE A 34 2.84 -6.98 -17.03
N ALA A 35 1.51 -6.86 -16.94
CA ALA A 35 0.59 -7.24 -18.00
C ALA A 35 0.89 -6.49 -19.31
N ARG A 36 1.09 -5.17 -19.24
CA ARG A 36 1.47 -4.34 -20.40
C ARG A 36 2.82 -4.76 -20.97
N TYR A 37 3.80 -4.99 -20.10
CA TYR A 37 5.13 -5.44 -20.54
C TYR A 37 5.06 -6.79 -21.28
N ARG A 38 4.31 -7.75 -20.73
CA ARG A 38 4.09 -9.05 -21.40
C ARG A 38 3.36 -8.93 -22.74
N ARG A 39 2.37 -8.02 -22.83
CA ARG A 39 1.71 -7.72 -24.13
C ARG A 39 2.69 -7.14 -25.15
N MET A 40 3.60 -6.25 -24.72
CA MET A 40 4.68 -5.74 -25.58
C MET A 40 5.61 -6.86 -26.08
N GLN A 41 5.88 -7.86 -25.23
CA GLN A 41 6.63 -9.06 -25.61
C GLN A 41 5.83 -10.02 -26.52
N GLY A 42 4.57 -9.72 -26.83
CA GLY A 42 3.72 -10.53 -27.71
C GLY A 42 2.97 -11.67 -27.03
N TYR A 43 2.91 -11.72 -25.70
CA TYR A 43 2.08 -12.70 -24.98
C TYR A 43 0.59 -12.42 -25.16
N ASP A 44 -0.22 -13.47 -25.01
CA ASP A 44 -1.66 -13.39 -24.86
C ASP A 44 -1.97 -13.32 -23.37
N VAL A 45 -2.25 -12.11 -22.89
CA VAL A 45 -2.33 -11.83 -21.45
C VAL A 45 -3.76 -11.80 -20.98
N MET A 46 -4.05 -12.54 -19.90
CA MET A 46 -5.24 -12.42 -19.07
C MET A 46 -4.84 -11.70 -17.75
N PHE A 47 -5.35 -10.51 -17.53
CA PHE A 47 -5.19 -9.77 -16.28
C PHE A 47 -6.51 -9.70 -15.52
N LEU A 48 -6.56 -10.39 -14.38
CA LEU A 48 -7.73 -10.45 -13.50
C LEU A 48 -7.56 -9.54 -12.29
N THR A 49 -8.60 -8.77 -11.99
CA THR A 49 -8.81 -8.06 -10.73
C THR A 49 -10.28 -8.18 -10.32
N GLY A 50 -10.65 -7.73 -9.13
CA GLY A 50 -12.04 -7.81 -8.69
C GLY A 50 -12.30 -7.39 -7.26
N THR A 51 -13.49 -7.73 -6.76
CA THR A 51 -13.94 -7.42 -5.40
C THR A 51 -14.46 -8.65 -4.68
N ASP A 52 -14.06 -8.78 -3.40
CA ASP A 52 -14.54 -9.76 -2.43
C ASP A 52 -15.69 -9.13 -1.63
N GLU A 53 -16.93 -9.52 -1.94
CA GLU A 53 -18.12 -8.76 -1.57
C GLU A 53 -18.96 -9.38 -0.46
N HIS A 54 -18.61 -10.56 0.03
CA HIS A 54 -19.34 -11.26 1.07
C HIS A 54 -18.76 -10.98 2.47
N GLY A 55 -19.50 -11.36 3.52
CA GLY A 55 -19.03 -11.34 4.91
C GLY A 55 -19.78 -10.38 5.83
N LEU A 56 -19.60 -10.61 7.14
CA LEU A 56 -20.30 -9.91 8.22
C LEU A 56 -20.08 -8.39 8.17
N LYS A 57 -18.85 -7.95 7.88
CA LYS A 57 -18.52 -6.52 7.86
C LYS A 57 -19.26 -5.74 6.76
N ILE A 58 -19.49 -6.37 5.60
CA ILE A 58 -20.31 -5.77 4.53
C ILE A 58 -21.77 -5.68 4.97
N GLU A 59 -22.30 -6.75 5.57
CA GLU A 59 -23.67 -6.78 6.10
C GLU A 59 -23.88 -5.67 7.13
N GLN A 60 -22.93 -5.48 8.06
CA GLN A 60 -22.96 -4.42 9.05
C GLN A 60 -22.89 -3.02 8.42
N LYS A 61 -21.98 -2.79 7.46
CA LYS A 61 -21.84 -1.50 6.77
C LYS A 61 -23.07 -1.14 5.94
N ALA A 62 -23.71 -2.11 5.33
CA ALA A 62 -24.97 -1.92 4.62
C ALA A 62 -26.11 -1.53 5.59
N ALA A 63 -26.20 -2.23 6.73
CA ALA A 63 -27.17 -1.93 7.78
C ALA A 63 -26.98 -0.52 8.37
N GLU A 64 -25.72 -0.10 8.64
CA GLU A 64 -25.39 1.26 9.09
C GLU A 64 -25.89 2.33 8.11
N LYS A 65 -25.90 2.03 6.78
CA LYS A 65 -26.38 2.93 5.74
C LYS A 65 -27.87 2.77 5.40
N GLY A 66 -28.54 1.79 5.99
CA GLY A 66 -29.96 1.51 5.72
C GLY A 66 -30.24 0.97 4.30
N VAL A 67 -29.26 0.28 3.69
CA VAL A 67 -29.37 -0.32 2.34
C VAL A 67 -29.10 -1.83 2.41
N THR A 68 -29.41 -2.55 1.34
CA THR A 68 -29.02 -3.97 1.24
C THR A 68 -27.52 -4.12 1.02
N PRO A 69 -26.92 -5.27 1.44
CA PRO A 69 -25.50 -5.53 1.17
C PRO A 69 -25.13 -5.42 -0.32
N LYS A 70 -26.01 -5.89 -1.21
CA LYS A 70 -25.80 -5.80 -2.66
C LYS A 70 -25.74 -4.35 -3.15
N GLU A 71 -26.69 -3.51 -2.73
CA GLU A 71 -26.69 -2.07 -3.08
C GLU A 71 -25.44 -1.38 -2.55
N TYR A 72 -25.02 -1.72 -1.33
CA TYR A 72 -23.80 -1.17 -0.73
C TYR A 72 -22.57 -1.49 -1.57
N VAL A 73 -22.33 -2.77 -1.91
CA VAL A 73 -21.16 -3.15 -2.70
C VAL A 73 -21.22 -2.64 -4.13
N ASP A 74 -22.42 -2.55 -4.74
CA ASP A 74 -22.59 -1.98 -6.08
C ASP A 74 -22.09 -0.53 -6.17
N GLU A 75 -22.33 0.28 -5.14
CA GLU A 75 -21.82 1.66 -5.08
C GLU A 75 -20.29 1.70 -4.90
N ILE A 76 -19.76 0.89 -3.99
CA ILE A 76 -18.30 0.86 -3.75
C ILE A 76 -17.55 0.33 -4.98
N VAL A 77 -18.07 -0.68 -5.67
CA VAL A 77 -17.47 -1.20 -6.91
C VAL A 77 -17.36 -0.15 -7.99
N LYS A 78 -18.32 0.79 -8.09
CA LYS A 78 -18.21 1.91 -9.03
C LYS A 78 -16.98 2.78 -8.75
N THR A 79 -16.66 3.01 -7.47
CA THR A 79 -15.46 3.79 -7.10
C THR A 79 -14.17 3.06 -7.43
N PHE A 80 -14.10 1.72 -7.23
CA PHE A 80 -12.96 0.92 -7.65
C PHE A 80 -12.76 0.97 -9.17
N LYS A 81 -13.81 0.71 -9.95
CA LYS A 81 -13.74 0.77 -11.42
C LYS A 81 -13.42 2.18 -11.91
N GLY A 82 -13.94 3.22 -11.25
CA GLY A 82 -13.61 4.62 -11.51
C GLY A 82 -12.11 4.89 -11.32
N LEU A 83 -11.52 4.41 -10.21
CA LEU A 83 -10.10 4.55 -9.93
C LEU A 83 -9.24 3.78 -10.95
N TRP A 84 -9.63 2.55 -11.31
CA TRP A 84 -8.89 1.77 -12.32
C TRP A 84 -8.92 2.43 -13.70
N LYS A 85 -10.05 3.01 -14.08
CA LYS A 85 -10.16 3.81 -15.31
C LYS A 85 -9.25 5.05 -15.24
N PHE A 86 -9.27 5.78 -14.14
CA PHE A 86 -8.45 6.96 -13.93
C PHE A 86 -6.96 6.64 -13.97
N MET A 87 -6.54 5.55 -13.32
CA MET A 87 -5.15 5.06 -13.33
C MET A 87 -4.75 4.33 -14.62
N ASN A 88 -5.62 4.29 -15.62
CA ASN A 88 -5.41 3.60 -16.90
C ASN A 88 -5.02 2.13 -16.72
N ILE A 89 -5.74 1.40 -15.86
CA ILE A 89 -5.52 -0.04 -15.63
C ILE A 89 -6.15 -0.85 -16.75
N SER A 90 -5.38 -1.76 -17.35
CA SER A 90 -5.74 -2.54 -18.53
C SER A 90 -6.17 -3.98 -18.22
N TYR A 91 -6.92 -4.17 -17.12
CA TYR A 91 -7.45 -5.50 -16.79
C TYR A 91 -8.37 -6.02 -17.89
N ASP A 92 -8.31 -7.34 -18.14
CA ASP A 92 -9.17 -8.02 -19.11
C ASP A 92 -10.48 -8.46 -18.45
N ARG A 93 -10.42 -8.79 -17.14
CA ARG A 93 -11.59 -9.24 -16.39
C ARG A 93 -11.63 -8.66 -14.99
N TYR A 94 -12.84 -8.22 -14.61
CA TYR A 94 -13.17 -7.78 -13.26
C TYR A 94 -14.20 -8.73 -12.68
N ILE A 95 -13.79 -9.56 -11.71
CA ILE A 95 -14.68 -10.51 -11.04
C ILE A 95 -15.27 -9.90 -9.78
N ARG A 96 -16.53 -10.26 -9.51
CA ARG A 96 -17.22 -9.98 -8.25
C ARG A 96 -17.61 -11.30 -7.61
N THR A 97 -17.40 -11.48 -6.31
CA THR A 97 -17.82 -12.72 -5.66
C THR A 97 -19.36 -12.89 -5.63
N THR A 98 -20.09 -11.81 -5.89
CA THR A 98 -21.56 -11.80 -6.09
C THR A 98 -22.01 -12.13 -7.53
N ASP A 99 -21.10 -12.42 -8.45
CA ASP A 99 -21.46 -12.87 -9.81
C ASP A 99 -22.00 -14.32 -9.75
N ASP A 100 -23.11 -14.58 -10.43
CA ASP A 100 -23.80 -15.89 -10.38
C ASP A 100 -22.88 -17.07 -10.77
N TYR A 101 -22.05 -16.90 -11.80
CA TYR A 101 -21.11 -17.94 -12.25
C TYR A 101 -20.04 -18.25 -11.20
N HIS A 102 -19.64 -17.26 -10.40
CA HIS A 102 -18.71 -17.46 -9.31
C HIS A 102 -19.38 -18.21 -8.15
N ILE A 103 -20.58 -17.81 -7.76
CA ILE A 103 -21.39 -18.49 -6.74
C ILE A 103 -21.56 -19.96 -7.09
N GLU A 104 -21.95 -20.25 -8.34
CA GLU A 104 -22.10 -21.62 -8.85
C GLU A 104 -20.80 -22.42 -8.73
N THR A 105 -19.68 -21.83 -9.14
CA THR A 105 -18.36 -22.46 -9.05
C THR A 105 -17.98 -22.79 -7.60
N VAL A 106 -18.14 -21.84 -6.69
CA VAL A 106 -17.82 -22.03 -5.26
C VAL A 106 -18.67 -23.14 -4.64
N GLN A 107 -19.97 -23.18 -4.94
CA GLN A 107 -20.87 -24.24 -4.48
C GLN A 107 -20.43 -25.63 -4.97
N LYS A 108 -20.04 -25.74 -6.23
CA LYS A 108 -19.53 -27.00 -6.82
C LYS A 108 -18.18 -27.40 -6.21
N ILE A 109 -17.28 -26.45 -5.98
CA ILE A 109 -15.99 -26.70 -5.30
C ILE A 109 -16.24 -27.21 -3.88
N PHE A 110 -17.06 -26.51 -3.10
CA PHE A 110 -17.35 -26.89 -1.71
C PHE A 110 -17.96 -28.30 -1.63
N LYS A 111 -18.92 -28.60 -2.52
CA LYS A 111 -19.56 -29.93 -2.60
C LYS A 111 -18.54 -31.01 -2.97
N GLU A 112 -17.66 -30.78 -3.94
CA GLU A 112 -16.61 -31.75 -4.34
C GLU A 112 -15.63 -32.02 -3.21
N LEU A 113 -15.16 -30.97 -2.53
CA LEU A 113 -14.26 -31.12 -1.38
C LEU A 113 -14.92 -31.89 -0.23
N TYR A 114 -16.23 -31.70 -0.03
CA TYR A 114 -17.03 -32.49 0.93
C TYR A 114 -17.15 -33.96 0.51
N ASP A 115 -17.48 -34.21 -0.76
CA ASP A 115 -17.63 -35.59 -1.28
C ASP A 115 -16.30 -36.36 -1.28
N LYS A 116 -15.17 -35.66 -1.50
CA LYS A 116 -13.81 -36.23 -1.37
C LYS A 116 -13.39 -36.45 0.10
N GLY A 117 -14.19 -36.00 1.07
CA GLY A 117 -13.90 -36.12 2.49
C GLY A 117 -12.81 -35.15 3.00
N TYR A 118 -12.45 -34.13 2.23
CA TYR A 118 -11.56 -33.05 2.68
C TYR A 118 -12.32 -31.99 3.49
N ILE A 119 -13.64 -31.85 3.30
CA ILE A 119 -14.50 -31.06 4.17
C ILE A 119 -15.36 -31.98 5.05
N TYR A 120 -15.47 -31.65 6.33
CA TYR A 120 -16.28 -32.39 7.29
C TYR A 120 -16.98 -31.43 8.26
N LYS A 121 -18.07 -31.88 8.88
CA LYS A 121 -18.86 -31.10 9.85
C LYS A 121 -18.33 -31.32 11.26
N GLY A 122 -18.19 -30.24 12.03
CA GLY A 122 -17.69 -30.25 13.40
C GLY A 122 -18.20 -29.08 14.23
N GLU A 123 -17.78 -28.99 15.49
CA GLU A 123 -18.02 -27.81 16.35
C GLU A 123 -16.74 -26.98 16.48
N TYR A 124 -16.85 -25.69 16.27
CA TYR A 124 -15.77 -24.76 16.51
C TYR A 124 -15.94 -24.06 17.86
N LYS A 125 -14.87 -24.02 18.63
CA LYS A 125 -14.74 -23.19 19.82
C LYS A 125 -13.42 -22.42 19.71
N GLY A 126 -13.47 -21.11 19.62
CA GLY A 126 -12.24 -20.32 19.47
C GLY A 126 -12.44 -18.84 19.66
N LYS A 127 -11.35 -18.10 19.57
CA LYS A 127 -11.31 -16.67 19.67
C LYS A 127 -11.47 -16.06 18.27
N TYR A 128 -12.56 -15.35 18.05
CA TYR A 128 -12.90 -14.75 16.76
C TYR A 128 -12.55 -13.26 16.74
N CYS A 129 -11.81 -12.86 15.72
CA CYS A 129 -11.53 -11.46 15.43
C CYS A 129 -12.48 -10.97 14.33
N THR A 130 -13.49 -10.19 14.69
CA THR A 130 -14.45 -9.63 13.73
C THR A 130 -13.82 -8.77 12.63
N PRO A 131 -12.81 -7.90 12.93
CA PRO A 131 -12.19 -7.08 11.89
C PRO A 131 -11.35 -7.83 10.86
N CYS A 132 -10.74 -8.97 11.27
CA CYS A 132 -9.94 -9.81 10.37
C CYS A 132 -10.72 -11.00 9.81
N GLU A 133 -11.98 -11.18 10.29
CA GLU A 133 -12.83 -12.34 9.98
C GLU A 133 -12.08 -13.67 10.16
N SER A 134 -11.23 -13.74 11.18
CA SER A 134 -10.34 -14.89 11.42
C SER A 134 -10.52 -15.43 12.82
N PHE A 135 -10.53 -16.76 12.91
CA PHE A 135 -10.43 -17.44 14.19
C PHE A 135 -8.98 -17.68 14.54
N TRP A 136 -8.72 -17.64 15.84
CA TRP A 136 -7.41 -17.86 16.42
C TRP A 136 -7.52 -18.83 17.59
N THR A 137 -6.56 -19.72 17.71
CA THR A 137 -6.40 -20.47 18.94
C THR A 137 -5.81 -19.59 20.03
N GLU A 138 -5.98 -19.95 21.29
CA GLU A 138 -5.38 -19.17 22.40
C GLU A 138 -3.86 -19.05 22.27
N SER A 139 -3.20 -20.09 21.77
CA SER A 139 -1.75 -20.11 21.54
C SER A 139 -1.27 -19.17 20.41
N GLN A 140 -2.16 -18.76 19.51
CA GLN A 140 -1.86 -17.86 18.40
C GLN A 140 -2.11 -16.39 18.74
N LEU A 141 -2.79 -16.12 19.86
CA LEU A 141 -3.03 -14.74 20.29
C LEU A 141 -1.74 -14.09 20.82
N ILE A 142 -1.57 -12.81 20.56
CA ILE A 142 -0.49 -11.99 21.14
C ILE A 142 -1.12 -11.10 22.22
N ASP A 143 -0.73 -11.31 23.47
CA ASP A 143 -1.30 -10.62 24.64
C ASP A 143 -2.83 -10.73 24.72
N GLY A 144 -3.39 -11.90 24.36
CA GLY A 144 -4.84 -12.15 24.34
C GLY A 144 -5.60 -11.47 23.17
N LYS A 145 -4.88 -10.87 22.23
CA LYS A 145 -5.43 -10.12 21.09
C LYS A 145 -5.10 -10.79 19.75
N CYS A 146 -5.84 -10.37 18.72
CA CYS A 146 -5.60 -10.83 17.36
C CYS A 146 -4.15 -10.54 16.91
N PRO A 147 -3.38 -11.53 16.44
CA PRO A 147 -1.97 -11.33 16.07
C PRO A 147 -1.82 -10.41 14.84
N GLU A 148 -2.85 -10.31 13.99
CA GLU A 148 -2.77 -9.48 12.78
C GLU A 148 -3.15 -8.02 13.03
N CYS A 149 -4.29 -7.76 13.69
CA CYS A 149 -4.78 -6.39 13.88
C CYS A 149 -4.69 -5.86 15.31
N LYS A 150 -4.22 -6.68 16.27
CA LYS A 150 -4.03 -6.36 17.69
C LYS A 150 -5.31 -5.94 18.43
N ARG A 151 -6.50 -6.20 17.85
CA ARG A 151 -7.79 -5.91 18.49
C ARG A 151 -8.24 -7.05 19.36
N GLU A 152 -9.17 -6.76 20.27
CA GLU A 152 -9.83 -7.74 21.14
C GLU A 152 -10.50 -8.83 20.29
N VAL A 153 -10.49 -10.05 20.81
CA VAL A 153 -11.17 -11.21 20.22
C VAL A 153 -12.29 -11.68 21.16
N THR A 154 -13.37 -12.19 20.58
CA THR A 154 -14.52 -12.72 21.34
C THR A 154 -14.54 -14.23 21.31
N GLU A 155 -15.04 -14.89 22.37
CA GLU A 155 -15.31 -16.32 22.31
C GLU A 155 -16.48 -16.60 21.37
N ALA A 156 -16.27 -17.50 20.44
CA ALA A 156 -17.33 -17.98 19.56
C ALA A 156 -17.41 -19.51 19.62
N LYS A 157 -18.64 -20.03 19.69
CA LYS A 157 -18.94 -21.46 19.61
C LYS A 157 -20.00 -21.64 18.53
N GLU A 158 -19.67 -22.40 17.50
CA GLU A 158 -20.52 -22.54 16.34
C GLU A 158 -20.37 -23.94 15.70
N GLU A 159 -21.47 -24.53 15.23
CA GLU A 159 -21.40 -25.65 14.31
C GLU A 159 -20.87 -25.16 12.98
N ALA A 160 -19.85 -25.81 12.43
CA ALA A 160 -19.21 -25.37 11.21
C ALA A 160 -18.65 -26.55 10.39
N TYR A 161 -18.39 -26.30 9.13
CA TYR A 161 -17.60 -27.17 8.27
C TYR A 161 -16.12 -26.82 8.36
N PHE A 162 -15.26 -27.83 8.31
CA PHE A 162 -13.81 -27.72 8.40
C PHE A 162 -13.15 -28.33 7.17
N PHE A 163 -12.15 -27.65 6.63
CA PHE A 163 -11.29 -28.16 5.57
C PHE A 163 -10.01 -28.73 6.18
N LYS A 164 -9.70 -30.00 5.89
CA LYS A 164 -8.52 -30.71 6.38
C LYS A 164 -7.25 -30.14 5.77
N MET A 165 -6.40 -29.55 6.58
CA MET A 165 -5.14 -28.95 6.14
C MET A 165 -3.95 -29.90 6.29
N SER A 166 -3.96 -30.76 7.32
CA SER A 166 -2.85 -31.66 7.66
C SER A 166 -2.39 -32.58 6.51
N PRO A 167 -3.26 -33.10 5.61
CA PRO A 167 -2.81 -33.95 4.49
C PRO A 167 -1.91 -33.25 3.48
N PHE A 168 -1.88 -31.93 3.49
CA PHE A 168 -1.14 -31.13 2.51
C PHE A 168 0.15 -30.52 3.06
N ALA A 169 0.41 -30.64 4.38
CA ALA A 169 1.51 -29.95 5.07
C ALA A 169 2.87 -30.19 4.41
N ASP A 170 3.26 -31.46 4.20
CA ASP A 170 4.56 -31.80 3.60
C ASP A 170 4.72 -31.29 2.17
N ARG A 171 3.60 -31.33 1.38
CA ARG A 171 3.61 -30.84 0.00
C ARG A 171 3.73 -29.33 -0.06
N ILE A 172 3.11 -28.61 0.88
CA ILE A 172 3.19 -27.15 1.00
C ILE A 172 4.58 -26.76 1.48
N GLU A 173 5.18 -27.46 2.46
CA GLU A 173 6.54 -27.19 2.89
C GLU A 173 7.52 -27.30 1.73
N LYS A 174 7.45 -28.38 0.95
CA LYS A 174 8.28 -28.54 -0.26
C LYS A 174 8.03 -27.46 -1.29
N LEU A 175 6.79 -27.08 -1.54
CA LEU A 175 6.45 -26.00 -2.45
C LEU A 175 7.14 -24.69 -2.03
N LEU A 176 7.12 -24.36 -0.75
CA LEU A 176 7.68 -23.11 -0.23
C LEU A 176 9.22 -23.12 -0.15
N THR A 177 9.84 -24.28 0.14
CA THR A 177 11.28 -24.37 0.39
C THR A 177 12.10 -24.79 -0.82
N GLU A 178 11.55 -25.66 -1.67
CA GLU A 178 12.29 -26.30 -2.77
C GLU A 178 12.01 -25.67 -4.14
N THR A 179 11.01 -24.76 -4.24
CA THR A 179 10.64 -24.12 -5.51
C THR A 179 10.74 -22.59 -5.45
N ASP A 180 10.57 -21.93 -6.61
CA ASP A 180 10.50 -20.48 -6.72
C ASP A 180 9.05 -19.95 -6.64
N TYR A 181 8.14 -20.75 -6.09
CA TYR A 181 6.73 -20.37 -5.97
C TYR A 181 6.53 -19.06 -5.21
N LEU A 182 7.11 -18.94 -4.01
CA LEU A 182 6.97 -17.76 -3.16
C LEU A 182 8.13 -16.78 -3.33
N GLN A 183 7.81 -15.52 -3.63
CA GLN A 183 8.78 -14.44 -3.77
C GLN A 183 8.38 -13.24 -2.89
N PRO A 184 9.30 -12.70 -2.07
CA PRO A 184 10.68 -13.14 -1.87
C PRO A 184 10.79 -14.43 -1.04
N LYS A 185 11.79 -15.26 -1.31
CA LYS A 185 12.03 -16.53 -0.61
C LYS A 185 12.19 -16.42 0.91
N THR A 186 12.60 -15.26 1.42
CA THR A 186 12.72 -15.02 2.87
C THR A 186 11.40 -15.22 3.62
N ARG A 187 10.27 -15.01 2.96
CA ARG A 187 8.92 -15.21 3.53
C ARG A 187 8.55 -16.69 3.70
N ALA A 188 9.18 -17.58 2.93
CA ALA A 188 8.94 -19.03 3.07
C ALA A 188 9.37 -19.54 4.46
N VAL A 189 10.52 -19.09 4.95
CA VAL A 189 11.03 -19.48 6.28
C VAL A 189 10.08 -19.05 7.40
N GLU A 190 9.52 -17.85 7.28
CA GLU A 190 8.53 -17.32 8.23
C GLU A 190 7.26 -18.20 8.26
N LEU A 191 6.71 -18.52 7.08
CA LEU A 191 5.51 -19.36 6.99
C LEU A 191 5.74 -20.79 7.49
N VAL A 192 6.86 -21.39 7.12
CA VAL A 192 7.19 -22.76 7.55
C VAL A 192 7.34 -22.84 9.07
N ASN A 193 8.08 -21.91 9.67
CA ASN A 193 8.32 -21.94 11.11
C ASN A 193 7.06 -21.60 11.93
N ASN A 194 6.24 -20.66 11.46
CA ASN A 194 5.10 -20.17 12.24
C ASN A 194 3.83 -21.00 12.04
N PHE A 195 3.66 -21.67 10.90
CA PHE A 195 2.39 -22.34 10.57
C PHE A 195 2.54 -23.83 10.23
N ILE A 196 3.60 -24.25 9.52
CA ILE A 196 3.72 -25.64 9.06
C ILE A 196 4.34 -26.53 10.13
N LYS A 197 5.48 -26.13 10.70
CA LYS A 197 6.17 -26.91 11.74
C LYS A 197 5.39 -27.14 13.03
N PRO A 198 4.59 -26.16 13.52
CA PRO A 198 3.70 -26.39 14.65
C PRO A 198 2.56 -27.38 14.35
N GLY A 199 2.32 -27.67 13.07
CA GLY A 199 1.18 -28.45 12.55
C GLY A 199 0.08 -27.55 11.99
N LEU A 200 -0.38 -27.86 10.79
CA LEU A 200 -1.50 -27.14 10.17
C LEU A 200 -2.81 -27.59 10.83
N GLU A 201 -3.51 -26.65 11.45
CA GLU A 201 -4.86 -26.86 11.98
C GLU A 201 -5.88 -26.81 10.83
N ASP A 202 -6.96 -27.60 10.97
CA ASP A 202 -8.04 -27.63 10.00
C ASP A 202 -8.75 -26.26 9.95
N LEU A 203 -8.99 -25.79 8.73
CA LEU A 203 -9.59 -24.48 8.51
C LEU A 203 -11.10 -24.53 8.62
N CYS A 204 -11.69 -23.70 9.47
CA CYS A 204 -13.14 -23.51 9.49
C CYS A 204 -13.59 -22.81 8.20
N VAL A 205 -14.51 -23.42 7.44
CA VAL A 205 -14.89 -23.02 6.07
C VAL A 205 -16.38 -22.72 5.89
N SER A 206 -17.14 -22.62 6.98
CA SER A 206 -18.52 -22.14 6.93
C SER A 206 -18.90 -21.30 8.14
N ARG A 207 -20.02 -20.57 8.04
CA ARG A 207 -20.62 -19.75 9.09
C ARG A 207 -22.12 -19.92 9.13
N THR A 208 -22.71 -19.72 10.33
CA THR A 208 -24.16 -19.64 10.55
C THR A 208 -24.59 -18.31 11.17
N THR A 209 -23.64 -17.50 11.63
CA THR A 209 -23.87 -16.28 12.42
C THR A 209 -24.31 -15.07 11.60
N PHE A 210 -24.11 -15.07 10.29
CA PHE A 210 -24.56 -14.03 9.36
C PHE A 210 -25.04 -14.67 8.05
N LYS A 211 -25.74 -13.88 7.20
CA LYS A 211 -26.44 -14.42 6.02
C LYS A 211 -25.87 -13.95 4.67
N TRP A 212 -25.07 -12.89 4.67
CA TRP A 212 -24.49 -12.33 3.45
C TRP A 212 -23.26 -13.14 3.02
N GLY A 213 -23.50 -14.19 2.21
CA GLY A 213 -22.49 -15.13 1.72
C GLY A 213 -23.10 -16.18 0.80
N ILE A 214 -22.29 -17.09 0.28
CA ILE A 214 -22.70 -18.14 -0.64
C ILE A 214 -23.30 -19.31 0.17
N PRO A 215 -24.58 -19.71 -0.04
CA PRO A 215 -25.18 -20.83 0.68
C PRO A 215 -24.52 -22.16 0.34
N VAL A 216 -24.34 -23.02 1.35
CA VAL A 216 -23.96 -24.42 1.16
C VAL A 216 -25.18 -25.19 0.63
N THR A 217 -25.10 -25.73 -0.59
CA THR A 217 -26.25 -26.29 -1.32
C THR A 217 -26.95 -27.47 -0.63
N PHE A 218 -26.25 -28.23 0.21
CA PHE A 218 -26.76 -29.40 0.94
C PHE A 218 -27.00 -29.12 2.43
N ASP A 219 -26.74 -27.90 2.90
CA ASP A 219 -27.00 -27.45 4.28
C ASP A 219 -27.17 -25.93 4.31
N GLU A 220 -28.35 -25.46 3.94
CA GLU A 220 -28.68 -24.03 3.75
C GLU A 220 -28.56 -23.16 5.02
N LYS A 221 -28.37 -23.78 6.20
CA LYS A 221 -28.08 -23.06 7.44
C LYS A 221 -26.68 -22.44 7.42
N HIS A 222 -25.78 -23.02 6.61
CA HIS A 222 -24.40 -22.60 6.49
C HIS A 222 -24.18 -21.78 5.22
N ILE A 223 -23.38 -20.75 5.35
CA ILE A 223 -22.77 -20.07 4.21
C ILE A 223 -21.28 -20.41 4.13
N VAL A 224 -20.74 -20.43 2.92
CA VAL A 224 -19.32 -20.68 2.68
C VAL A 224 -18.51 -19.55 3.28
N TYR A 225 -17.45 -19.90 4.01
CA TYR A 225 -16.55 -18.92 4.61
C TYR A 225 -15.67 -18.23 3.56
N VAL A 226 -15.41 -16.97 3.80
CA VAL A 226 -14.82 -16.00 2.86
C VAL A 226 -13.60 -16.51 2.08
N TRP A 227 -12.72 -17.31 2.68
CA TRP A 227 -11.48 -17.71 1.99
C TRP A 227 -11.68 -18.79 0.94
N ILE A 228 -12.63 -19.74 1.08
CA ILE A 228 -12.98 -20.65 -0.04
C ILE A 228 -13.66 -19.86 -1.14
N ASP A 229 -14.55 -18.95 -0.78
CA ASP A 229 -15.20 -18.02 -1.69
C ASP A 229 -14.15 -17.19 -2.45
N ALA A 230 -13.40 -16.36 -1.71
CA ALA A 230 -12.44 -15.43 -2.29
C ALA A 230 -11.36 -16.11 -3.15
N LEU A 231 -10.74 -17.21 -2.68
CA LEU A 231 -9.65 -17.86 -3.41
C LEU A 231 -10.10 -18.53 -4.70
N SER A 232 -11.36 -19.00 -4.75
CA SER A 232 -11.93 -19.62 -5.95
C SER A 232 -12.09 -18.65 -7.14
N ASN A 233 -12.00 -17.32 -6.91
CA ASN A 233 -12.13 -16.32 -7.95
C ASN A 233 -11.13 -16.53 -9.11
N TYR A 234 -9.92 -16.97 -8.80
CA TYR A 234 -8.84 -17.12 -9.77
C TYR A 234 -9.13 -18.16 -10.86
N ILE A 235 -9.94 -19.15 -10.54
CA ILE A 235 -10.33 -20.22 -11.47
C ILE A 235 -11.75 -20.05 -11.99
N SER A 236 -12.68 -19.54 -11.18
CA SER A 236 -14.06 -19.29 -11.63
C SER A 236 -14.10 -18.22 -12.74
N ALA A 237 -13.24 -17.21 -12.64
CA ALA A 237 -13.10 -16.19 -13.67
C ALA A 237 -12.63 -16.73 -15.03
N LEU A 238 -12.06 -17.93 -15.09
CA LEU A 238 -11.64 -18.59 -16.33
C LEU A 238 -12.64 -19.64 -16.85
N GLY A 239 -13.74 -19.86 -16.13
CA GLY A 239 -14.76 -20.86 -16.52
C GLY A 239 -14.63 -22.20 -15.80
N TYR A 240 -13.80 -22.34 -14.76
CA TYR A 240 -13.74 -23.58 -14.01
C TYR A 240 -15.09 -23.88 -13.35
N LYS A 241 -15.70 -25.03 -13.73
CA LYS A 241 -17.00 -25.51 -13.24
C LYS A 241 -18.19 -24.55 -13.47
N ASN A 242 -18.09 -23.65 -14.43
CA ASN A 242 -19.20 -22.82 -14.91
C ASN A 242 -19.17 -22.72 -16.45
N GLU A 243 -20.28 -22.29 -17.03
CA GLU A 243 -20.44 -22.15 -18.48
C GLU A 243 -20.24 -20.72 -18.98
N LYS A 244 -19.86 -19.80 -18.09
CA LYS A 244 -19.69 -18.37 -18.44
C LYS A 244 -18.50 -18.13 -19.35
N PHE A 245 -17.41 -18.83 -19.10
CA PHE A 245 -16.15 -18.71 -19.83
C PHE A 245 -15.60 -20.10 -20.17
N ASP A 246 -14.76 -20.19 -21.18
CA ASP A 246 -14.10 -21.43 -21.64
C ASP A 246 -12.60 -21.14 -21.87
N GLU A 247 -11.95 -20.63 -20.83
CA GLU A 247 -10.57 -20.17 -20.93
C GLU A 247 -9.65 -20.81 -19.87
N PHE A 248 -10.22 -21.73 -19.03
CA PHE A 248 -9.48 -22.36 -17.94
C PHE A 248 -8.25 -23.10 -18.47
N ASP A 249 -8.40 -23.99 -19.40
CA ASP A 249 -7.29 -24.79 -19.96
C ASP A 249 -6.24 -23.94 -20.70
N LYS A 250 -6.63 -22.76 -21.16
CA LYS A 250 -5.72 -21.84 -21.87
C LYS A 250 -4.82 -21.08 -20.91
N TYR A 251 -5.36 -20.57 -19.80
CA TYR A 251 -4.64 -19.64 -18.93
C TYR A 251 -4.22 -20.25 -17.59
N TRP A 252 -4.89 -21.32 -17.10
CA TRP A 252 -4.48 -21.96 -15.86
C TRP A 252 -3.34 -22.96 -16.09
N PRO A 253 -2.29 -23.02 -15.25
CA PRO A 253 -2.11 -22.29 -13.99
C PRO A 253 -1.63 -20.85 -14.21
N ALA A 254 -2.01 -19.98 -13.25
CA ALA A 254 -1.58 -18.59 -13.26
C ALA A 254 -0.04 -18.46 -13.24
N ASP A 255 0.48 -17.51 -14.05
CA ASP A 255 1.90 -17.21 -14.05
C ASP A 255 2.31 -16.42 -12.79
N VAL A 256 1.46 -15.45 -12.37
CA VAL A 256 1.72 -14.63 -11.19
C VAL A 256 0.43 -14.33 -10.43
N HIS A 257 0.39 -14.71 -9.16
CA HIS A 257 -0.50 -14.11 -8.18
C HIS A 257 0.27 -13.04 -7.41
N MET A 258 -0.18 -11.79 -7.43
CA MET A 258 0.44 -10.71 -6.67
C MET A 258 -0.44 -10.35 -5.48
N VAL A 259 0.11 -10.35 -4.26
CA VAL A 259 -0.63 -10.08 -3.03
C VAL A 259 0.20 -9.27 -2.04
N ALA A 260 -0.48 -8.59 -1.13
CA ALA A 260 0.17 -7.96 0.01
C ALA A 260 0.46 -9.00 1.12
N LYS A 261 1.42 -8.70 2.00
CA LYS A 261 1.89 -9.62 3.04
C LYS A 261 0.82 -10.05 4.04
N ASP A 262 -0.23 -9.26 4.24
CA ASP A 262 -1.35 -9.56 5.15
C ASP A 262 -2.20 -10.76 4.72
N ILE A 263 -2.29 -11.00 3.40
CA ILE A 263 -3.01 -12.15 2.86
C ILE A 263 -2.09 -13.25 2.31
N MET A 264 -0.78 -13.11 2.52
CA MET A 264 0.23 -14.08 2.05
C MET A 264 -0.05 -15.49 2.54
N ARG A 265 -0.39 -15.68 3.83
CA ARG A 265 -0.67 -16.99 4.41
C ARG A 265 -1.78 -17.74 3.67
N PHE A 266 -2.83 -17.04 3.32
CA PHE A 266 -3.97 -17.63 2.62
C PHE A 266 -3.60 -18.09 1.21
N HIS A 267 -2.78 -17.34 0.51
CA HIS A 267 -2.34 -17.66 -0.86
C HIS A 267 -1.16 -18.64 -0.90
N ALA A 268 -0.33 -18.68 0.14
CA ALA A 268 0.82 -19.57 0.19
C ALA A 268 0.52 -20.94 0.81
N ILE A 269 -0.53 -21.06 1.62
CA ILE A 269 -0.87 -22.28 2.35
C ILE A 269 -2.26 -22.80 1.97
N ILE A 270 -3.31 -21.98 2.14
CA ILE A 270 -4.70 -22.43 1.96
C ILE A 270 -5.01 -22.65 0.48
N TRP A 271 -4.66 -21.71 -0.37
CA TRP A 271 -4.91 -21.82 -1.81
C TRP A 271 -4.22 -23.04 -2.45
N PRO A 272 -2.92 -23.30 -2.21
CA PRO A 272 -2.31 -24.55 -2.66
C PRO A 272 -2.97 -25.81 -2.11
N ALA A 273 -3.39 -25.83 -0.82
CA ALA A 273 -4.10 -26.97 -0.25
C ALA A 273 -5.43 -27.24 -0.97
N MET A 274 -6.20 -26.18 -1.25
CA MET A 274 -7.46 -26.30 -2.00
C MET A 274 -7.23 -26.84 -3.41
N LEU A 275 -6.25 -26.31 -4.13
CA LEU A 275 -5.90 -26.78 -5.47
C LEU A 275 -5.43 -28.23 -5.47
N MET A 276 -4.60 -28.63 -4.50
CA MET A 276 -4.17 -30.00 -4.33
C MET A 276 -5.33 -30.96 -4.04
N ALA A 277 -6.33 -30.52 -3.25
CA ALA A 277 -7.53 -31.28 -2.95
C ALA A 277 -8.47 -31.42 -4.17
N LEU A 278 -8.43 -30.46 -5.08
CA LEU A 278 -9.14 -30.45 -6.36
C LEU A 278 -8.37 -31.14 -7.49
N ASP A 279 -7.16 -31.66 -7.23
CA ASP A 279 -6.25 -32.24 -8.22
C ASP A 279 -5.88 -31.27 -9.35
N LEU A 280 -5.80 -29.96 -9.03
CA LEU A 280 -5.44 -28.90 -9.98
C LEU A 280 -3.97 -28.52 -9.88
N PRO A 281 -3.35 -28.09 -11.00
CA PRO A 281 -2.00 -27.54 -10.98
C PRO A 281 -1.93 -26.24 -10.16
N LEU A 282 -0.75 -25.99 -9.55
CA LEU A 282 -0.51 -24.83 -8.72
C LEU A 282 -0.07 -23.63 -9.57
N PRO A 283 -0.35 -22.39 -9.15
CA PRO A 283 0.21 -21.20 -9.76
C PRO A 283 1.75 -21.25 -9.77
N LYS A 284 2.37 -20.62 -10.78
CA LYS A 284 3.82 -20.66 -10.94
C LYS A 284 4.53 -19.80 -9.90
N HIS A 285 4.02 -18.57 -9.66
CA HIS A 285 4.62 -17.64 -8.73
C HIS A 285 3.57 -16.92 -7.88
N LEU A 286 3.86 -16.80 -6.58
CA LEU A 286 3.20 -15.93 -5.63
C LEU A 286 4.14 -14.78 -5.28
N ALA A 287 3.91 -13.60 -5.84
CA ALA A 287 4.69 -12.40 -5.59
C ALA A 287 4.06 -11.61 -4.42
N VAL A 288 4.82 -11.44 -3.35
CA VAL A 288 4.35 -10.79 -2.11
C VAL A 288 5.03 -9.45 -1.92
N HIS A 289 4.23 -8.39 -1.84
CA HIS A 289 4.73 -7.06 -1.50
C HIS A 289 4.45 -6.68 -0.04
N GLY A 290 5.22 -5.71 0.48
CA GLY A 290 5.03 -5.14 1.80
C GLY A 290 3.85 -4.16 1.87
N TRP A 291 3.67 -3.53 3.02
CA TRP A 291 2.70 -2.47 3.20
C TRP A 291 3.26 -1.12 2.75
N ILE A 292 2.34 -0.25 2.30
CA ILE A 292 2.62 1.17 2.23
C ILE A 292 2.29 1.77 3.59
N THR A 293 3.28 2.40 4.20
CA THR A 293 3.14 3.10 5.48
C THR A 293 3.20 4.61 5.26
N PHE A 294 2.46 5.36 6.04
CA PHE A 294 2.53 6.82 6.08
C PHE A 294 3.11 7.22 7.44
N ASN A 295 4.23 7.96 7.45
CA ASN A 295 4.95 8.31 8.68
C ASN A 295 5.24 7.11 9.60
N GLY A 296 5.60 5.95 9.00
CA GLY A 296 5.90 4.72 9.74
C GLY A 296 4.69 3.95 10.28
N GLN A 297 3.47 4.45 10.05
CA GLN A 297 2.22 3.78 10.44
C GLN A 297 1.50 3.18 9.24
N LYS A 298 0.80 2.06 9.44
CA LYS A 298 -0.08 1.48 8.42
C LYS A 298 -1.14 2.50 8.04
N MET A 299 -1.36 2.70 6.74
CA MET A 299 -2.44 3.55 6.27
C MET A 299 -3.80 3.03 6.75
N SER A 300 -4.56 3.92 7.40
CA SER A 300 -5.90 3.61 7.90
C SER A 300 -6.81 4.84 7.75
N LYS A 301 -8.03 4.61 7.28
CA LYS A 301 -9.04 5.68 7.16
C LYS A 301 -9.41 6.30 8.51
N SER A 302 -9.38 5.50 9.58
CA SER A 302 -9.65 5.96 10.94
C SER A 302 -8.55 6.85 11.52
N LEU A 303 -7.36 6.90 10.90
CA LEU A 303 -6.24 7.75 11.31
C LEU A 303 -6.11 9.00 10.42
N GLY A 304 -7.00 9.20 9.43
CA GLY A 304 -6.93 10.35 8.53
C GLY A 304 -5.69 10.43 7.63
N ASN A 305 -4.81 9.42 7.67
CA ASN A 305 -3.51 9.41 7.00
C ASN A 305 -3.55 8.78 5.59
N VAL A 306 -4.73 8.68 4.99
CA VAL A 306 -4.90 8.07 3.66
C VAL A 306 -4.86 9.15 2.58
N VAL A 307 -3.87 9.06 1.71
CA VAL A 307 -3.79 9.92 0.53
C VAL A 307 -4.79 9.41 -0.52
N ASP A 308 -5.67 10.31 -0.99
CA ASP A 308 -6.62 10.00 -2.06
C ASP A 308 -5.89 9.94 -3.40
N PRO A 309 -5.85 8.77 -4.07
CA PRO A 309 -5.16 8.64 -5.36
C PRO A 309 -5.79 9.48 -6.49
N PHE A 310 -7.08 9.83 -6.40
CA PHE A 310 -7.70 10.76 -7.35
C PHE A 310 -7.10 12.16 -7.22
N VAL A 311 -7.03 12.69 -6.00
CA VAL A 311 -6.44 14.02 -5.73
C VAL A 311 -5.01 14.09 -6.27
N LEU A 312 -4.19 13.08 -5.96
CA LEU A 312 -2.81 13.05 -6.44
C LEU A 312 -2.73 12.95 -7.97
N GLY A 313 -3.55 12.10 -8.56
CA GLY A 313 -3.53 11.90 -10.00
C GLY A 313 -4.11 13.07 -10.80
N GLU A 314 -5.09 13.81 -10.28
CA GLU A 314 -5.59 15.06 -10.87
C GLU A 314 -4.52 16.16 -10.86
N ARG A 315 -3.70 16.23 -9.81
CA ARG A 315 -2.64 17.24 -9.67
C ARG A 315 -1.40 16.92 -10.51
N TYR A 316 -0.96 15.67 -10.51
CA TYR A 316 0.33 15.27 -11.11
C TYR A 316 0.21 14.40 -12.35
N GLY A 317 -0.99 13.95 -12.68
CA GLY A 317 -1.24 12.95 -13.71
C GLY A 317 -1.09 11.51 -13.20
N ALA A 318 -1.93 10.62 -13.70
CA ALA A 318 -1.93 9.19 -13.29
C ALA A 318 -0.55 8.54 -13.50
N ASP A 319 0.15 8.85 -14.59
CA ASP A 319 1.46 8.24 -14.91
C ASP A 319 2.56 8.63 -13.93
N ALA A 320 2.54 9.85 -13.38
CA ALA A 320 3.50 10.28 -12.37
C ALA A 320 3.31 9.50 -11.06
N ILE A 321 2.05 9.24 -10.69
CA ILE A 321 1.71 8.42 -9.51
C ILE A 321 2.09 6.96 -9.75
N ARG A 322 1.77 6.39 -10.91
CA ARG A 322 2.19 5.03 -11.32
C ARG A 322 3.70 4.87 -11.23
N TYR A 323 4.45 5.82 -11.79
CA TYR A 323 5.91 5.83 -11.73
C TYR A 323 6.44 5.86 -10.30
N HIS A 324 5.93 6.79 -9.47
CA HIS A 324 6.34 6.91 -8.07
C HIS A 324 6.12 5.60 -7.31
N ILE A 325 4.90 5.02 -7.42
CA ILE A 325 4.56 3.77 -6.76
C ILE A 325 5.54 2.65 -7.17
N MET A 326 5.83 2.48 -8.46
CA MET A 326 6.70 1.41 -8.94
C MET A 326 8.19 1.68 -8.67
N ARG A 327 8.58 2.93 -8.54
CA ARG A 327 9.98 3.34 -8.35
C ARG A 327 10.42 3.31 -6.89
N GLU A 328 9.54 3.68 -5.95
CA GLU A 328 9.86 3.77 -4.53
C GLU A 328 9.49 2.51 -3.74
N MET A 329 8.58 1.70 -4.25
CA MET A 329 8.07 0.55 -3.51
C MET A 329 8.71 -0.75 -3.98
N ALA A 330 9.66 -1.24 -3.19
CA ALA A 330 10.31 -2.51 -3.45
C ALA A 330 9.37 -3.68 -3.11
N LEU A 331 9.28 -4.68 -3.99
CA LEU A 331 8.62 -5.94 -3.67
C LEU A 331 9.32 -6.63 -2.48
N GLY A 332 8.52 -7.10 -1.52
CA GLY A 332 9.00 -7.85 -0.35
C GLY A 332 9.32 -7.04 0.90
N ALA A 333 9.41 -5.71 0.81
CA ALA A 333 9.65 -4.82 1.95
C ALA A 333 8.48 -3.84 2.14
N ASP A 334 8.31 -3.35 3.37
CA ASP A 334 7.42 -2.23 3.62
C ASP A 334 8.03 -0.95 3.06
N SER A 335 7.20 -0.08 2.49
CA SER A 335 7.62 1.16 1.87
C SER A 335 6.93 2.34 2.55
N ALA A 336 7.69 3.40 2.81
CA ALA A 336 7.14 4.64 3.34
C ALA A 336 6.65 5.53 2.18
N PHE A 337 5.39 5.94 2.25
CA PHE A 337 4.85 6.99 1.39
C PHE A 337 5.01 8.36 2.07
N SER A 338 5.45 9.35 1.33
CA SER A 338 5.44 10.74 1.77
C SER A 338 5.19 11.63 0.54
N ASN A 339 4.37 12.67 0.69
CA ASN A 339 4.11 13.65 -0.35
C ASN A 339 5.43 14.30 -0.85
N GLU A 340 6.33 14.61 0.07
CA GLU A 340 7.63 15.21 -0.24
C GLU A 340 8.51 14.27 -1.09
N ILE A 341 8.63 12.99 -0.71
CA ILE A 341 9.38 11.99 -1.48
C ILE A 341 8.78 11.88 -2.88
N MET A 342 7.46 11.85 -3.00
CA MET A 342 6.77 11.74 -4.28
C MET A 342 7.05 12.95 -5.17
N ILE A 343 6.88 14.16 -4.67
CA ILE A 343 7.09 15.40 -5.43
C ILE A 343 8.56 15.53 -5.84
N ASN A 344 9.50 15.25 -4.92
CA ASN A 344 10.93 15.28 -5.23
C ASN A 344 11.30 14.25 -6.30
N ARG A 345 10.70 13.05 -6.27
CA ARG A 345 10.93 12.02 -7.28
C ARG A 345 10.36 12.42 -8.65
N ILE A 346 9.16 13.00 -8.68
CA ILE A 346 8.57 13.54 -9.92
C ILE A 346 9.48 14.63 -10.51
N ASN A 347 9.94 15.55 -9.68
CA ASN A 347 10.83 16.62 -10.13
C ASN A 347 12.19 16.10 -10.62
N SER A 348 12.85 15.21 -9.87
CA SER A 348 14.19 14.73 -10.22
C SER A 348 14.18 13.85 -11.46
N ASP A 349 13.36 12.83 -11.48
CA ASP A 349 13.41 11.79 -12.50
C ASP A 349 12.56 12.15 -13.73
N LEU A 350 11.32 12.62 -13.50
CA LEU A 350 10.37 12.85 -14.59
C LEU A 350 10.52 14.24 -15.19
N ALA A 351 10.48 15.32 -14.40
CA ALA A 351 10.56 16.68 -14.94
C ALA A 351 11.99 17.03 -15.41
N ASN A 352 12.98 16.93 -14.50
CA ASN A 352 14.37 17.32 -14.79
C ASN A 352 15.15 16.23 -15.53
N GLY A 353 14.81 14.95 -15.33
CA GLY A 353 15.45 13.82 -16.02
C GLY A 353 14.89 13.62 -17.43
N LEU A 354 13.78 12.87 -17.53
CA LEU A 354 13.20 12.46 -18.81
C LEU A 354 12.53 13.61 -19.58
N GLY A 355 11.70 14.40 -18.91
CA GLY A 355 10.96 15.51 -19.54
C GLY A 355 11.88 16.56 -20.13
N ASN A 356 12.92 16.95 -19.37
CA ASN A 356 13.94 17.88 -19.83
C ASN A 356 14.77 17.31 -20.99
N LEU A 357 15.14 16.02 -20.94
CA LEU A 357 15.86 15.34 -22.03
C LEU A 357 15.08 15.42 -23.34
N VAL A 358 13.78 15.06 -23.32
CA VAL A 358 12.92 15.12 -24.51
C VAL A 358 12.78 16.54 -25.00
N SER A 359 12.41 17.49 -24.14
CA SER A 359 12.17 18.89 -24.49
C SER A 359 13.42 19.57 -25.05
N ARG A 360 14.60 19.36 -24.43
CA ARG A 360 15.88 19.92 -24.91
C ARG A 360 16.25 19.34 -26.27
N THR A 361 16.13 18.03 -26.45
CA THR A 361 16.47 17.37 -27.70
C THR A 361 15.59 17.88 -28.84
N VAL A 362 14.27 17.87 -28.66
CA VAL A 362 13.32 18.39 -29.65
C VAL A 362 13.60 19.86 -29.97
N ALA A 363 13.82 20.71 -28.94
CA ALA A 363 14.12 22.12 -29.14
C ALA A 363 15.43 22.35 -29.94
N MET A 364 16.45 21.53 -29.71
CA MET A 364 17.70 21.61 -30.48
C MET A 364 17.51 21.19 -31.94
N VAL A 365 16.75 20.12 -32.22
CA VAL A 365 16.42 19.73 -33.60
C VAL A 365 15.63 20.84 -34.30
N GLN A 366 14.63 21.43 -33.63
CA GLN A 366 13.86 22.55 -34.16
C GLN A 366 14.76 23.76 -34.46
N LYS A 367 15.61 24.11 -33.50
CA LYS A 367 16.46 25.30 -33.61
C LYS A 367 17.53 25.21 -34.70
N TYR A 368 18.20 24.04 -34.81
CA TYR A 368 19.36 23.89 -35.67
C TYR A 368 19.05 23.33 -37.05
N PHE A 369 17.92 22.58 -37.17
CA PHE A 369 17.55 21.91 -38.40
C PHE A 369 16.09 22.14 -38.82
N GLY A 370 15.39 23.10 -38.23
CA GLY A 370 13.99 23.39 -38.59
C GLY A 370 13.00 22.26 -38.31
N GLY A 371 13.38 21.33 -37.45
CA GLY A 371 12.52 20.20 -37.02
C GLY A 371 12.81 18.86 -37.71
N THR A 372 13.57 18.83 -38.81
CA THR A 372 13.90 17.61 -39.56
C THR A 372 15.42 17.44 -39.63
N LEU A 373 15.93 16.32 -39.16
CA LEU A 373 17.37 16.02 -39.24
C LEU A 373 17.79 15.72 -40.68
N PRO A 374 18.99 16.19 -41.14
CA PRO A 374 19.58 15.74 -42.38
C PRO A 374 20.03 14.28 -42.29
N THR A 375 20.28 13.63 -43.41
CA THR A 375 20.68 12.22 -43.45
C THR A 375 22.15 11.95 -43.18
N GLU A 376 23.01 13.00 -43.44
CA GLU A 376 24.44 12.92 -43.23
C GLU A 376 24.78 12.77 -41.74
N ARG A 377 25.72 11.85 -41.46
CA ARG A 377 26.17 11.55 -40.09
C ARG A 377 27.69 11.51 -40.01
N GLU A 378 28.20 11.92 -38.87
CA GLU A 378 29.63 11.83 -38.52
C GLU A 378 29.75 11.33 -37.06
N SER A 379 30.37 10.17 -36.85
CA SER A 379 30.55 9.56 -35.51
C SER A 379 31.58 10.33 -34.68
N GLY A 380 31.52 10.16 -33.37
CA GLY A 380 32.43 10.81 -32.41
C GLY A 380 32.62 10.03 -31.12
N GLU A 381 33.50 10.55 -30.27
CA GLU A 381 34.10 9.88 -29.12
C GLU A 381 33.10 9.25 -28.14
N PHE A 382 31.93 9.86 -27.88
CA PHE A 382 30.99 9.42 -26.83
C PHE A 382 29.81 8.61 -27.38
N ASP A 383 29.77 8.35 -28.70
CA ASP A 383 28.61 7.73 -29.34
C ASP A 383 28.46 6.25 -28.93
N ASP A 384 29.55 5.51 -28.97
CA ASP A 384 29.55 4.05 -28.73
C ASP A 384 29.06 3.71 -27.34
N ASP A 385 29.45 4.44 -26.30
CA ASP A 385 29.01 4.21 -24.91
C ASP A 385 27.50 4.47 -24.73
N LEU A 386 26.94 5.49 -25.39
CA LEU A 386 25.49 5.72 -25.40
C LEU A 386 24.75 4.60 -26.14
N ILE A 387 25.25 4.19 -27.32
CA ILE A 387 24.67 3.15 -28.14
C ILE A 387 24.69 1.79 -27.41
N GLU A 388 25.81 1.43 -26.78
CA GLU A 388 25.93 0.20 -25.99
C GLU A 388 24.99 0.20 -24.80
N THR A 389 24.93 1.33 -24.06
CA THR A 389 24.00 1.50 -22.93
C THR A 389 22.55 1.31 -23.38
N ALA A 390 22.16 1.86 -24.53
CA ALA A 390 20.81 1.79 -25.06
C ALA A 390 20.47 0.38 -25.56
N THR A 391 21.34 -0.24 -26.35
CA THR A 391 21.06 -1.56 -26.98
C THR A 391 21.11 -2.73 -25.99
N SER A 392 21.90 -2.63 -24.92
CA SER A 392 21.94 -3.63 -23.85
C SER A 392 20.77 -3.54 -22.86
N LEU A 393 19.99 -2.45 -22.90
CA LEU A 393 19.00 -2.14 -21.87
C LEU A 393 17.86 -3.16 -21.84
N ARG A 394 17.31 -3.53 -23.00
CA ARG A 394 16.16 -4.45 -23.08
C ARG A 394 16.41 -5.75 -22.32
N ALA A 395 17.55 -6.40 -22.54
CA ALA A 395 17.88 -7.66 -21.88
C ALA A 395 17.93 -7.54 -20.34
N LYS A 396 18.44 -6.40 -19.83
CA LYS A 396 18.48 -6.13 -18.38
C LYS A 396 17.09 -5.90 -17.81
N VAL A 397 16.25 -5.15 -18.53
CA VAL A 397 14.86 -4.91 -18.13
C VAL A 397 14.06 -6.21 -18.16
N ASP A 398 14.23 -7.05 -19.18
CA ASP A 398 13.61 -8.37 -19.28
C ASP A 398 13.92 -9.23 -18.05
N ASP A 399 15.20 -9.33 -17.66
CA ASP A 399 15.62 -10.12 -16.50
C ASP A 399 14.96 -9.65 -15.19
N PHE A 400 14.85 -8.33 -14.99
CA PHE A 400 14.15 -7.78 -13.81
C PHE A 400 12.63 -7.98 -13.88
N MET A 401 12.03 -7.82 -15.05
CA MET A 401 10.58 -8.02 -15.23
C MET A 401 10.19 -9.49 -15.07
N ASP A 402 11.04 -10.43 -15.50
CA ASP A 402 10.85 -11.87 -15.29
C ASP A 402 10.87 -12.24 -13.79
N LYS A 403 11.64 -11.51 -13.00
CA LYS A 403 11.74 -11.65 -11.54
C LYS A 403 10.75 -10.77 -10.76
N THR A 404 9.83 -10.12 -11.44
CA THR A 404 8.87 -9.13 -10.84
C THR A 404 9.56 -7.97 -10.09
N GLN A 405 10.79 -7.61 -10.46
CA GLN A 405 11.57 -6.54 -9.84
C GLN A 405 11.39 -5.19 -10.56
N LEU A 406 10.18 -4.66 -10.53
CA LEU A 406 9.78 -3.45 -11.28
C LEU A 406 10.65 -2.22 -10.94
N GLN A 407 10.99 -2.05 -9.65
CA GLN A 407 11.85 -0.97 -9.20
C GLN A 407 13.23 -1.00 -9.89
N ASN A 408 13.82 -2.20 -9.99
CA ASN A 408 15.13 -2.39 -10.62
C ASN A 408 15.05 -2.20 -12.14
N ALA A 409 13.98 -2.67 -12.78
CA ALA A 409 13.72 -2.43 -14.19
C ALA A 409 13.66 -0.91 -14.49
N LEU A 410 12.89 -0.14 -13.71
CA LEU A 410 12.84 1.30 -13.83
C LEU A 410 14.20 1.96 -13.58
N ALA A 411 14.96 1.49 -12.59
CA ALA A 411 16.30 2.00 -12.31
C ALA A 411 17.24 1.84 -13.52
N GLU A 412 17.21 0.69 -14.19
CA GLU A 412 18.02 0.47 -15.40
C GLU A 412 17.61 1.40 -16.54
N ILE A 413 16.29 1.60 -16.76
CA ILE A 413 15.83 2.53 -17.81
C ILE A 413 16.30 3.95 -17.53
N PHE A 414 16.24 4.39 -16.26
CA PHE A 414 16.70 5.73 -15.88
C PHE A 414 18.23 5.90 -15.90
N LYS A 415 19.01 4.81 -15.91
CA LYS A 415 20.46 4.90 -16.24
C LYS A 415 20.67 5.35 -17.68
N LEU A 416 19.87 4.84 -18.63
CA LEU A 416 19.93 5.32 -20.02
C LEU A 416 19.53 6.79 -20.12
N VAL A 417 18.46 7.23 -19.41
CA VAL A 417 18.05 8.63 -19.37
C VAL A 417 19.18 9.52 -18.82
N SER A 418 19.83 9.09 -17.75
CA SER A 418 20.97 9.81 -17.15
C SER A 418 22.17 9.83 -18.08
N ARG A 419 22.47 8.70 -18.77
CA ARG A 419 23.56 8.62 -19.76
C ARG A 419 23.32 9.57 -20.94
N ALA A 420 22.07 9.63 -21.43
CA ALA A 420 21.70 10.54 -22.52
C ALA A 420 21.83 12.02 -22.12
N ASN A 421 21.43 12.39 -20.89
CA ASN A 421 21.64 13.74 -20.38
C ASN A 421 23.15 14.07 -20.28
N LYS A 422 23.95 13.14 -19.77
CA LYS A 422 25.42 13.32 -19.71
C LYS A 422 26.03 13.45 -21.10
N TYR A 423 25.55 12.69 -22.08
CA TYR A 423 25.99 12.77 -23.47
C TYR A 423 25.74 14.16 -24.11
N ILE A 424 24.63 14.84 -23.75
CA ILE A 424 24.40 16.23 -24.15
C ILE A 424 25.50 17.14 -23.59
N ASP A 425 25.90 16.98 -22.35
CA ASP A 425 26.89 17.82 -21.71
C ASP A 425 28.31 17.54 -22.24
N GLU A 426 28.67 16.29 -22.50
CA GLU A 426 29.95 15.86 -23.08
C GLU A 426 30.11 16.31 -24.52
N THR A 427 29.06 16.19 -25.34
CA THR A 427 29.12 16.59 -26.76
C THR A 427 28.90 18.08 -26.99
N ALA A 428 28.31 18.78 -26.01
CA ALA A 428 28.03 20.24 -26.08
C ALA A 428 27.45 20.69 -27.43
N PRO A 429 26.28 20.20 -27.87
CA PRO A 429 25.73 20.46 -29.22
C PRO A 429 25.58 21.93 -29.56
N TRP A 430 25.42 22.81 -28.56
CA TRP A 430 25.39 24.27 -28.74
C TRP A 430 26.76 24.89 -29.11
N VAL A 431 27.86 24.14 -28.86
CA VAL A 431 29.20 24.53 -29.32
C VAL A 431 29.41 24.03 -30.74
N ILE A 432 29.06 22.76 -31.02
CA ILE A 432 29.13 22.17 -32.36
C ILE A 432 28.33 23.02 -33.38
N ALA A 433 27.15 23.49 -32.98
CA ALA A 433 26.23 24.25 -33.82
C ALA A 433 26.80 25.61 -34.29
N LYS A 434 27.91 26.11 -33.71
CA LYS A 434 28.57 27.34 -34.15
C LYS A 434 29.46 27.14 -35.37
N ASP A 435 29.80 25.92 -35.71
CA ASP A 435 30.67 25.52 -36.81
C ASP A 435 29.84 24.83 -37.91
N GLU A 436 29.61 25.53 -39.00
CA GLU A 436 28.82 25.03 -40.12
C GLU A 436 29.42 23.75 -40.77
N THR A 437 30.72 23.51 -40.61
CA THR A 437 31.41 22.32 -41.15
C THR A 437 31.08 21.08 -40.31
N LYS A 438 30.58 21.25 -39.10
CA LYS A 438 30.25 20.16 -38.16
C LYS A 438 28.76 19.80 -38.14
N LYS A 439 27.98 20.21 -39.13
CA LYS A 439 26.54 19.91 -39.22
C LYS A 439 26.23 18.42 -39.17
N ALA A 440 27.01 17.57 -39.86
CA ALA A 440 26.86 16.14 -39.84
C ALA A 440 27.10 15.56 -38.43
N ARG A 441 28.10 16.08 -37.70
CA ARG A 441 28.34 15.69 -36.31
C ARG A 441 27.20 16.10 -35.38
N LEU A 442 26.70 17.33 -35.52
CA LEU A 442 25.55 17.81 -34.75
C LEU A 442 24.30 16.96 -35.02
N ALA A 443 24.07 16.61 -36.29
CA ALA A 443 22.95 15.73 -36.66
C ALA A 443 23.09 14.35 -36.03
N THR A 444 24.30 13.77 -35.97
CA THR A 444 24.58 12.51 -35.27
C THR A 444 24.24 12.58 -33.78
N VAL A 445 24.73 13.63 -33.10
CA VAL A 445 24.47 13.83 -31.67
C VAL A 445 22.97 13.85 -31.39
N LEU A 446 22.21 14.63 -32.14
CA LEU A 446 20.76 14.75 -31.93
C LEU A 446 20.02 13.47 -32.32
N TYR A 447 20.43 12.78 -33.38
CA TYR A 447 19.86 11.49 -33.76
C TYR A 447 20.09 10.40 -32.69
N ASN A 448 21.29 10.34 -32.12
CA ASN A 448 21.62 9.40 -31.04
C ASN A 448 20.78 9.66 -29.80
N LEU A 449 20.51 10.92 -29.47
CA LEU A 449 19.61 11.29 -28.37
C LEU A 449 18.18 10.84 -28.65
N LEU A 450 17.65 11.06 -29.87
CA LEU A 450 16.31 10.63 -30.26
C LEU A 450 16.16 9.10 -30.17
N GLU A 451 17.17 8.33 -30.60
CA GLU A 451 17.19 6.88 -30.48
C GLU A 451 17.22 6.39 -29.02
N ALA A 452 18.05 7.00 -28.17
CA ALA A 452 18.08 6.70 -26.74
C ALA A 452 16.72 7.00 -26.06
N ILE A 453 16.09 8.13 -26.40
CA ILE A 453 14.75 8.49 -25.92
C ILE A 453 13.71 7.48 -26.43
N ARG A 454 13.76 7.08 -27.70
CA ARG A 454 12.85 6.08 -28.27
C ARG A 454 12.89 4.78 -27.47
N ILE A 455 14.09 4.23 -27.24
CA ILE A 455 14.25 2.97 -26.50
C ILE A 455 13.74 3.15 -25.06
N ALA A 456 14.14 4.19 -24.36
CA ALA A 456 13.70 4.45 -22.99
C ALA A 456 12.17 4.60 -22.90
N CYS A 457 11.56 5.45 -23.74
CA CYS A 457 10.11 5.69 -23.73
C CYS A 457 9.30 4.45 -24.15
N THR A 458 9.81 3.63 -25.07
CA THR A 458 9.15 2.37 -25.43
C THR A 458 9.08 1.44 -24.22
N LEU A 459 10.18 1.20 -23.51
CA LEU A 459 10.19 0.34 -22.33
C LEU A 459 9.38 0.94 -21.16
N LEU A 460 9.40 2.27 -21.01
CA LEU A 460 8.60 2.98 -19.99
C LEU A 460 7.09 2.96 -20.28
N SER A 461 6.66 2.65 -21.51
CA SER A 461 5.22 2.64 -21.87
C SER A 461 4.41 1.60 -21.06
N ALA A 462 5.05 0.55 -20.54
CA ALA A 462 4.41 -0.39 -19.63
C ALA A 462 4.06 0.25 -18.26
N PHE A 463 4.84 1.22 -17.83
CA PHE A 463 4.71 1.90 -16.53
C PHE A 463 3.91 3.19 -16.63
N MET A 464 4.10 3.96 -17.70
CA MET A 464 3.51 5.28 -17.96
C MET A 464 2.78 5.30 -19.32
N PRO A 465 1.65 4.57 -19.42
CA PRO A 465 0.99 4.28 -20.71
C PRO A 465 0.34 5.49 -21.39
N THR A 466 0.15 6.61 -20.67
CA THR A 466 -0.48 7.81 -21.21
C THR A 466 0.55 8.83 -21.71
N THR A 467 1.68 8.95 -21.02
CA THR A 467 2.68 9.99 -21.30
C THR A 467 3.73 9.53 -22.29
N MET A 468 4.14 8.26 -22.25
CA MET A 468 5.20 7.76 -23.15
C MET A 468 4.83 7.79 -24.63
N PRO A 469 3.60 7.47 -25.04
CA PRO A 469 3.18 7.69 -26.43
C PRO A 469 3.33 9.12 -26.92
N LYS A 470 3.05 10.13 -26.05
CA LYS A 470 3.24 11.53 -26.38
C LYS A 470 4.73 11.89 -26.55
N ALA A 471 5.59 11.31 -25.71
CA ALA A 471 7.04 11.49 -25.84
C ALA A 471 7.56 10.90 -27.17
N LEU A 472 7.10 9.72 -27.54
CA LEU A 472 7.43 9.06 -28.81
C LEU A 472 6.95 9.87 -30.03
N GLU A 473 5.74 10.43 -29.97
CA GLU A 473 5.22 11.34 -30.98
C GLU A 473 6.09 12.61 -31.11
N GLN A 474 6.47 13.24 -29.99
CA GLN A 474 7.32 14.44 -30.02
C GLN A 474 8.66 14.20 -30.68
N ILE A 475 9.26 13.03 -30.52
CA ILE A 475 10.53 12.67 -31.17
C ILE A 475 10.38 12.14 -32.60
N GLY A 476 9.15 12.09 -33.14
CA GLY A 476 8.88 11.59 -34.50
C GLY A 476 8.96 10.07 -34.65
N ALA A 477 8.85 9.33 -33.57
CA ALA A 477 8.86 7.87 -33.62
C ALA A 477 7.51 7.32 -34.12
N CYS A 478 7.54 6.61 -35.24
CA CYS A 478 6.36 5.89 -35.72
C CYS A 478 6.07 4.65 -34.86
N GLU A 479 4.83 4.14 -34.91
CA GLU A 479 4.40 2.95 -34.16
C GLU A 479 5.34 1.74 -34.38
N LYS A 480 5.76 1.50 -35.62
CA LYS A 480 6.71 0.43 -35.97
C LYS A 480 8.08 0.67 -35.31
N CYS A 481 8.55 1.94 -35.26
CA CYS A 481 9.83 2.26 -34.67
C CYS A 481 9.81 2.06 -33.14
N ALA A 482 8.66 2.35 -32.52
CA ALA A 482 8.40 2.20 -31.08
C ALA A 482 8.03 0.75 -30.67
N GLY A 483 8.21 -0.25 -31.56
CA GLY A 483 7.97 -1.64 -31.21
C GLY A 483 9.00 -2.19 -30.23
N TYR A 484 8.55 -3.05 -29.29
CA TYR A 484 9.42 -3.72 -28.32
C TYR A 484 10.57 -4.49 -28.97
N GLU A 485 10.34 -5.12 -30.12
CA GLU A 485 11.31 -5.87 -30.90
C GLU A 485 12.49 -5.00 -31.42
N ASN A 486 12.36 -3.70 -31.32
CA ASN A 486 13.36 -2.74 -31.74
C ASN A 486 14.10 -2.07 -30.56
N CYS A 487 13.82 -2.46 -29.31
CA CYS A 487 14.46 -1.86 -28.15
C CYS A 487 15.92 -2.30 -27.93
N ASP A 488 16.41 -3.32 -28.64
CA ASP A 488 17.82 -3.76 -28.67
C ASP A 488 18.56 -3.30 -29.93
N LYS A 489 17.92 -2.47 -30.75
CA LYS A 489 18.47 -1.97 -32.01
C LYS A 489 18.61 -0.45 -31.93
N PHE A 490 19.69 0.05 -32.50
CA PHE A 490 19.94 1.47 -32.66
C PHE A 490 19.86 1.86 -34.12
N GLY A 491 19.47 3.10 -34.42
CA GLY A 491 19.30 3.52 -35.81
C GLY A 491 17.98 3.07 -36.46
N VAL A 492 16.92 2.93 -35.68
CA VAL A 492 15.60 2.48 -36.15
C VAL A 492 14.72 3.65 -36.61
N LEU A 493 14.89 4.84 -36.03
CA LEU A 493 14.23 6.04 -36.54
C LEU A 493 14.65 6.35 -37.96
N PRO A 494 13.78 6.94 -38.80
CA PRO A 494 14.19 7.44 -40.12
C PRO A 494 15.43 8.33 -40.02
N ALA A 495 16.33 8.22 -41.02
CA ALA A 495 17.53 9.05 -41.00
C ALA A 495 17.21 10.57 -41.09
N ASP A 496 16.09 10.92 -41.73
CA ASP A 496 15.51 12.24 -41.87
C ASP A 496 14.33 12.47 -40.87
N VAL A 497 14.43 11.91 -39.68
CA VAL A 497 13.34 12.00 -38.67
C VAL A 497 12.94 13.45 -38.41
N THR A 498 11.62 13.67 -38.36
CA THR A 498 11.00 14.96 -38.07
C THR A 498 10.41 14.95 -36.67
N VAL A 499 10.82 15.89 -35.82
CA VAL A 499 10.33 16.03 -34.45
C VAL A 499 9.16 17.03 -34.39
N HIS A 500 8.29 16.82 -33.41
CA HIS A 500 7.11 17.65 -33.19
C HIS A 500 7.19 18.35 -31.85
N LYS A 501 6.97 19.67 -31.84
CA LYS A 501 6.88 20.42 -30.59
C LYS A 501 5.58 20.06 -29.89
N GLY A 502 5.65 19.67 -28.62
CA GLY A 502 4.50 19.39 -27.77
C GLY A 502 4.61 20.09 -26.44
N ASP A 503 3.59 19.88 -25.59
CA ASP A 503 3.61 20.37 -24.20
C ASP A 503 4.66 19.62 -23.37
N ALA A 504 5.05 20.24 -22.24
CA ALA A 504 5.94 19.59 -21.28
C ALA A 504 5.30 18.29 -20.74
N LEU A 505 6.03 17.17 -20.84
CA LEU A 505 5.53 15.86 -20.42
C LEU A 505 5.23 15.81 -18.92
N PHE A 506 6.09 16.41 -18.13
CA PHE A 506 5.98 16.54 -16.68
C PHE A 506 6.37 17.96 -16.27
N PRO A 507 5.43 18.79 -15.82
CA PRO A 507 5.74 20.12 -15.32
C PRO A 507 6.51 20.03 -14.00
N ARG A 508 7.42 20.96 -13.77
CA ARG A 508 8.14 21.06 -12.51
C ARG A 508 7.20 21.58 -11.42
N ILE A 509 7.25 20.96 -10.26
CA ILE A 509 6.40 21.25 -9.10
C ILE A 509 7.20 22.07 -8.09
N ASP A 510 6.60 23.14 -7.56
CA ASP A 510 7.13 23.88 -6.41
C ASP A 510 6.87 23.07 -5.13
N VAL A 511 7.94 22.53 -4.53
CA VAL A 511 7.85 21.56 -3.43
C VAL A 511 7.20 22.16 -2.19
N GLU A 512 7.63 23.36 -1.77
CA GLU A 512 7.17 23.99 -0.53
C GLU A 512 5.69 24.34 -0.62
N LYS A 513 5.31 25.03 -1.69
CA LYS A 513 3.92 25.40 -1.95
C LYS A 513 2.99 24.20 -2.04
N GLU A 514 3.43 23.16 -2.74
CA GLU A 514 2.63 21.97 -2.98
C GLU A 514 2.41 21.15 -1.71
N ILE A 515 3.42 21.04 -0.84
CA ILE A 515 3.30 20.37 0.46
C ILE A 515 2.31 21.12 1.36
N GLU A 516 2.35 22.46 1.38
CA GLU A 516 1.40 23.27 2.14
C GLU A 516 -0.04 23.03 1.66
N GLU A 517 -0.27 23.01 0.34
CA GLU A 517 -1.58 22.76 -0.26
C GLU A 517 -2.09 21.33 0.05
N LEU A 518 -1.24 20.29 -0.10
CA LEU A 518 -1.62 18.91 0.21
C LEU A 518 -1.94 18.74 1.70
N ASN A 519 -1.18 19.34 2.59
CA ASN A 519 -1.44 19.30 4.02
C ASN A 519 -2.78 19.99 4.37
N SER A 520 -3.14 21.05 3.66
CA SER A 520 -4.44 21.72 3.84
C SER A 520 -5.60 20.82 3.38
N ILE A 521 -5.43 20.09 2.28
CA ILE A 521 -6.44 19.13 1.77
C ILE A 521 -6.63 17.97 2.77
N ILE A 522 -5.54 17.44 3.32
CA ILE A 522 -5.60 16.36 4.33
C ILE A 522 -6.37 16.86 5.55
N LYS A 523 -6.05 18.04 6.06
CA LYS A 523 -6.76 18.66 7.20
C LYS A 523 -8.24 18.91 6.92
N ASN A 524 -8.61 19.30 5.71
CA ASN A 524 -9.99 19.55 5.33
C ASN A 524 -10.81 18.25 5.09
N ASN A 525 -10.14 17.14 4.73
CA ASN A 525 -10.76 15.81 4.57
C ASN A 525 -10.85 15.03 5.88
N GLU A 526 -10.11 15.41 6.89
CA GLU A 526 -10.39 15.05 8.27
C GLU A 526 -11.68 15.79 8.64
N GLY A 527 -12.83 15.16 8.43
CA GLY A 527 -14.06 15.61 9.08
C GLY A 527 -13.74 15.68 10.56
N GLU A 528 -13.47 16.89 11.06
CA GLU A 528 -13.14 17.13 12.46
C GLU A 528 -14.20 16.46 13.31
N SER A 529 -13.80 15.49 14.14
CA SER A 529 -14.72 14.99 15.15
C SER A 529 -15.17 16.18 16.00
N GLU A 530 -16.41 16.18 16.47
CA GLU A 530 -16.88 17.24 17.37
C GLU A 530 -15.92 17.45 18.56
N GLU A 531 -15.24 16.37 19.00
CA GLU A 531 -14.21 16.39 20.03
C GLU A 531 -12.94 17.16 19.59
N THR A 532 -12.47 16.95 18.36
CA THR A 532 -11.30 17.67 17.82
C THR A 532 -11.60 19.14 17.60
N LYS A 533 -12.83 19.47 17.19
CA LYS A 533 -13.29 20.84 17.01
C LYS A 533 -13.40 21.56 18.36
N ALA A 534 -13.97 20.92 19.37
CA ALA A 534 -14.04 21.44 20.73
C ALA A 534 -12.65 21.67 21.33
N LEU A 535 -11.72 20.71 21.12
CA LEU A 535 -10.33 20.84 21.57
C LEU A 535 -9.60 21.99 20.86
N ARG A 536 -9.85 22.21 19.57
CA ARG A 536 -9.27 23.35 18.83
C ARG A 536 -9.80 24.68 19.35
N GLU A 537 -11.13 24.80 19.55
CA GLU A 537 -11.74 26.00 20.12
C GLU A 537 -11.19 26.30 21.52
N GLU A 538 -10.94 25.26 22.32
CA GLU A 538 -10.31 25.39 23.65
C GLU A 538 -8.85 25.88 23.52
N LEU A 539 -8.07 25.31 22.58
CA LEU A 539 -6.67 25.67 22.36
C LEU A 539 -6.50 27.07 21.73
N GLU A 540 -7.42 27.50 20.86
CA GLU A 540 -7.42 28.86 20.28
C GLU A 540 -7.67 29.93 21.34
N GLY A 541 -8.32 29.60 22.45
CA GLY A 541 -8.55 30.50 23.60
C GLY A 541 -7.36 30.60 24.55
N VAL A 542 -6.31 29.78 24.40
CA VAL A 542 -5.15 29.79 25.31
C VAL A 542 -4.14 30.85 24.91
N ALA A 543 -3.86 31.79 25.79
CA ALA A 543 -2.86 32.82 25.58
C ALA A 543 -1.45 32.23 25.44
N GLN A 544 -0.72 32.64 24.42
CA GLN A 544 0.69 32.27 24.30
C GLN A 544 1.53 32.94 25.38
N ILE A 545 2.41 32.17 26.00
CA ILE A 545 3.36 32.64 27.02
C ILE A 545 4.79 32.48 26.53
N GLY A 546 5.67 33.37 26.93
CA GLY A 546 7.12 33.24 26.65
C GLY A 546 7.77 32.19 27.55
N ILE A 547 8.93 31.71 27.15
CA ILE A 547 9.73 30.75 27.94
C ILE A 547 10.05 31.31 29.37
N ASP A 548 10.23 32.62 29.47
CA ASP A 548 10.47 33.28 30.77
C ASP A 548 9.25 33.25 31.70
N ASP A 549 8.04 33.20 31.17
CA ASP A 549 6.82 33.02 31.94
C ASP A 549 6.67 31.60 32.41
N PHE A 550 6.95 30.62 31.57
CA PHE A 550 6.97 29.22 31.96
C PHE A 550 8.06 28.93 33.02
N ALA A 551 9.23 29.55 32.90
CA ALA A 551 10.35 29.40 33.84
C ALA A 551 10.01 29.88 35.26
N LYS A 552 8.94 30.66 35.45
CA LYS A 552 8.44 31.07 36.76
C LYS A 552 7.68 29.95 37.49
N VAL A 553 7.29 28.89 36.77
CA VAL A 553 6.59 27.73 37.36
C VAL A 553 7.63 26.69 37.78
N ASP A 554 7.65 26.32 39.05
CA ASP A 554 8.56 25.28 39.59
C ASP A 554 7.82 23.94 39.67
N LEU A 555 8.12 23.05 38.73
CA LEU A 555 7.59 21.70 38.63
C LEU A 555 8.61 20.70 39.18
N ARG A 556 8.21 19.88 40.17
CA ARG A 556 9.09 18.88 40.79
C ARG A 556 8.44 17.51 40.87
N VAL A 557 9.28 16.46 40.78
CA VAL A 557 8.90 15.10 41.12
C VAL A 557 8.82 15.00 42.65
N CYS A 558 7.67 14.63 43.17
CA CYS A 558 7.40 14.52 44.57
C CYS A 558 6.78 13.16 44.91
N GLU A 559 7.01 12.66 46.14
CA GLU A 559 6.46 11.39 46.62
C GLU A 559 5.25 11.60 47.55
N VAL A 560 4.16 10.89 47.30
CA VAL A 560 2.99 10.88 48.16
C VAL A 560 3.24 10.00 49.38
N LYS A 561 3.37 10.60 50.58
CA LYS A 561 3.57 9.87 51.83
C LYS A 561 2.25 9.42 52.46
N THR A 562 1.26 10.32 52.48
CA THR A 562 -0.07 9.99 52.98
C THR A 562 -1.14 10.60 52.08
N CYS A 563 -2.31 9.97 52.05
CA CYS A 563 -3.49 10.46 51.34
C CYS A 563 -4.73 10.12 52.14
N GLU A 564 -5.57 11.12 52.44
CA GLU A 564 -6.79 10.96 53.24
C GLU A 564 -7.95 11.79 52.66
N PRO A 565 -9.22 11.35 52.81
CA PRO A 565 -10.38 12.16 52.43
C PRO A 565 -10.52 13.40 53.29
N VAL A 566 -10.86 14.54 52.70
CA VAL A 566 -11.14 15.78 53.43
C VAL A 566 -12.53 15.68 54.07
N LYS A 567 -12.61 15.80 55.42
CA LYS A 567 -13.86 15.59 56.24
C LYS A 567 -15.08 16.42 55.78
N LYS A 568 -14.87 17.54 55.11
CA LYS A 568 -15.94 18.47 54.66
C LYS A 568 -16.20 18.42 53.14
N SER A 569 -15.64 17.45 52.42
CA SER A 569 -15.83 17.33 50.98
C SER A 569 -15.80 15.87 50.53
N LYS A 570 -16.71 15.50 49.62
CA LYS A 570 -16.71 14.17 48.97
C LYS A 570 -15.79 14.10 47.75
N LYS A 571 -15.27 15.26 47.30
CA LYS A 571 -14.47 15.36 46.05
C LYS A 571 -12.98 15.58 46.32
N LEU A 572 -12.60 15.90 47.55
CA LEU A 572 -11.24 16.32 47.89
C LEU A 572 -10.49 15.25 48.67
N LEU A 573 -9.24 15.01 48.25
CA LEU A 573 -8.22 14.26 49.00
C LEU A 573 -7.16 15.23 49.51
N GLN A 574 -6.73 15.02 50.77
CA GLN A 574 -5.61 15.71 51.42
C GLN A 574 -4.38 14.81 51.37
N PHE A 575 -3.28 15.38 50.97
CA PHE A 575 -2.01 14.68 50.78
C PHE A 575 -0.95 15.26 51.71
N THR A 576 -0.08 14.38 52.23
CA THR A 576 1.27 14.76 52.67
C THR A 576 2.23 14.31 51.59
N ILE A 577 2.91 15.26 50.93
CA ILE A 577 3.78 15.04 49.78
C ILE A 577 5.21 15.47 50.13
N PHE A 578 6.19 14.59 49.95
CA PHE A 578 7.61 14.91 50.13
C PHE A 578 8.22 15.45 48.83
N ASP A 579 8.78 16.65 48.90
CA ASP A 579 9.31 17.36 47.71
C ASP A 579 10.83 17.15 47.51
N GLY A 580 11.44 16.29 48.32
CA GLY A 580 12.90 16.03 48.34
C GLY A 580 13.63 16.82 49.44
N VAL A 581 12.97 17.79 50.06
CA VAL A 581 13.51 18.62 51.14
C VAL A 581 12.61 18.59 52.37
N LYS A 582 11.30 18.74 52.17
CA LYS A 582 10.31 18.79 53.25
C LYS A 582 8.97 18.20 52.85
N ASP A 583 8.15 17.92 53.86
CA ASP A 583 6.77 17.51 53.63
C ASP A 583 5.87 18.74 53.40
N ARG A 584 4.95 18.61 52.45
CA ARG A 584 3.95 19.64 52.08
C ARG A 584 2.55 19.06 52.18
N THR A 585 1.62 19.88 52.67
CA THR A 585 0.19 19.53 52.57
C THR A 585 -0.36 20.05 51.26
N VAL A 586 -1.01 19.16 50.49
CA VAL A 586 -1.66 19.49 49.21
C VAL A 586 -3.06 18.93 49.24
N VAL A 587 -4.02 19.65 48.65
CA VAL A 587 -5.40 19.21 48.50
C VAL A 587 -5.76 19.20 47.03
N SER A 588 -6.32 18.06 46.57
CA SER A 588 -6.70 17.89 45.16
C SER A 588 -8.10 17.30 45.00
N GLY A 589 -8.80 17.69 43.92
CA GLY A 589 -10.19 17.31 43.64
C GLY A 589 -10.34 15.94 42.94
N ILE A 590 -9.52 14.96 43.30
CA ILE A 590 -9.43 13.68 42.58
C ILE A 590 -10.06 12.49 43.32
N ALA A 591 -10.83 12.72 44.37
CA ALA A 591 -11.45 11.65 45.17
C ALA A 591 -12.48 10.80 44.41
N ASN A 592 -13.01 11.29 43.29
CA ASN A 592 -13.91 10.52 42.44
C ASN A 592 -13.18 9.55 41.53
N TYR A 593 -11.87 9.71 41.32
CA TYR A 593 -11.06 8.99 40.33
C TYR A 593 -10.06 8.04 40.98
N TYR A 594 -9.65 8.31 42.24
CA TYR A 594 -8.63 7.52 42.93
C TYR A 594 -9.02 7.28 44.40
N LYS A 595 -8.72 6.07 44.84
CA LYS A 595 -8.74 5.77 46.29
C LYS A 595 -7.41 6.17 46.93
N PRO A 596 -7.37 6.59 48.18
CA PRO A 596 -6.15 7.00 48.86
C PRO A 596 -5.00 5.98 48.75
N GLU A 597 -5.32 4.69 48.84
CA GLU A 597 -4.35 3.58 48.83
C GLU A 597 -3.61 3.45 47.49
N GLU A 598 -4.24 3.89 46.41
CA GLU A 598 -3.68 3.81 45.04
C GLU A 598 -2.60 4.86 44.80
N LEU A 599 -2.56 5.91 45.60
CA LEU A 599 -1.70 7.08 45.44
C LEU A 599 -0.51 7.09 46.40
N ILE A 600 -0.60 6.41 47.56
CA ILE A 600 0.47 6.36 48.54
C ILE A 600 1.69 5.64 47.97
N GLY A 601 2.87 6.25 48.15
CA GLY A 601 4.14 5.74 47.64
C GLY A 601 4.40 6.05 46.15
N LYS A 602 3.42 6.65 45.46
CA LYS A 602 3.58 7.05 44.06
C LYS A 602 4.35 8.35 43.92
N LYS A 603 5.11 8.48 42.85
CA LYS A 603 5.79 9.72 42.47
C LYS A 603 4.98 10.47 41.42
N ILE A 604 4.70 11.72 41.74
CA ILE A 604 3.83 12.61 40.96
C ILE A 604 4.55 13.91 40.60
N ILE A 605 4.00 14.67 39.67
CA ILE A 605 4.48 16.02 39.38
C ILE A 605 3.67 17.02 40.17
N LEU A 606 4.36 17.87 40.92
CA LEU A 606 3.80 18.93 41.74
C LEU A 606 4.25 20.31 41.26
N VAL A 607 3.31 21.25 41.07
CA VAL A 607 3.60 22.69 41.01
C VAL A 607 3.79 23.16 42.44
N GLN A 608 5.06 23.42 42.82
CA GLN A 608 5.37 23.64 44.24
C GLN A 608 5.49 25.11 44.66
N ASN A 609 5.55 26.05 43.72
CA ASN A 609 5.70 27.47 44.02
C ASN A 609 4.39 28.29 43.90
N LEU A 610 3.24 27.60 43.94
CA LEU A 610 1.96 28.27 44.07
C LEU A 610 1.79 28.88 45.44
N LYS A 611 1.12 30.05 45.48
CA LYS A 611 0.70 30.64 46.77
C LYS A 611 -0.24 29.70 47.51
N PRO A 612 -0.05 29.49 48.82
CA PRO A 612 -0.95 28.63 49.61
C PRO A 612 -2.42 29.08 49.51
N ALA A 613 -3.31 28.09 49.31
CA ALA A 613 -4.76 28.33 49.22
C ALA A 613 -5.52 27.46 50.20
N LYS A 614 -6.57 28.00 50.85
CA LYS A 614 -7.43 27.23 51.78
C LYS A 614 -8.56 26.53 51.00
N LEU A 615 -8.58 25.20 51.04
CA LEU A 615 -9.60 24.35 50.42
C LEU A 615 -10.33 23.56 51.53
N CYS A 616 -11.61 23.82 51.72
CA CYS A 616 -12.44 23.22 52.80
C CYS A 616 -11.79 23.23 54.18
N GLY A 617 -11.02 24.30 54.53
CA GLY A 617 -10.39 24.50 55.83
C GLY A 617 -8.95 23.95 55.92
N VAL A 618 -8.46 23.26 54.90
CA VAL A 618 -7.08 22.76 54.80
C VAL A 618 -6.27 23.68 53.89
N GLU A 619 -5.07 24.06 54.31
CA GLU A 619 -4.14 24.87 53.51
C GLU A 619 -3.38 23.98 52.54
N SER A 620 -3.56 24.22 51.22
CA SER A 620 -2.87 23.52 50.14
C SER A 620 -1.66 24.33 49.68
N CYS A 621 -0.46 23.72 49.69
CA CYS A 621 0.81 24.34 49.32
C CYS A 621 1.37 23.76 48.02
N GLY A 622 0.54 23.63 47.00
CA GLY A 622 0.92 23.13 45.66
C GLY A 622 -0.26 22.56 44.89
N MET A 623 -0.02 22.14 43.66
CA MET A 623 -1.04 21.53 42.80
C MET A 623 -0.47 20.29 42.13
N ILE A 624 -1.19 19.16 42.20
CA ILE A 624 -0.88 17.92 41.52
C ILE A 624 -1.26 18.05 40.03
N LEU A 625 -0.35 17.72 39.12
CA LEU A 625 -0.66 17.71 37.71
C LEU A 625 -1.44 16.44 37.35
N SER A 626 -2.51 16.65 36.60
CA SER A 626 -3.37 15.59 36.08
C SER A 626 -3.76 15.90 34.64
N ALA A 627 -3.85 14.86 33.82
CA ALA A 627 -4.44 14.94 32.47
C ALA A 627 -5.96 14.75 32.61
N VAL A 628 -6.73 15.58 31.91
CA VAL A 628 -8.21 15.53 31.91
C VAL A 628 -8.68 15.39 30.48
N HIS A 629 -9.64 14.46 30.22
CA HIS A 629 -10.31 14.31 28.92
C HIS A 629 -11.77 13.94 29.18
N GLY A 630 -12.69 14.84 28.87
CA GLY A 630 -14.11 14.70 29.21
C GLY A 630 -14.30 14.50 30.73
N ASP A 631 -14.97 13.40 31.08
CA ASP A 631 -15.19 13.03 32.51
C ASP A 631 -14.03 12.20 33.12
N ASP A 632 -12.99 11.87 32.34
CA ASP A 632 -11.84 11.11 32.82
C ASP A 632 -10.71 12.01 33.31
N LEU A 633 -10.08 11.61 34.41
CA LEU A 633 -8.92 12.29 35.00
C LEU A 633 -7.84 11.27 35.36
N LYS A 634 -6.60 11.53 34.97
CA LYS A 634 -5.43 10.72 35.36
C LYS A 634 -4.30 11.57 35.91
N VAL A 635 -3.82 11.22 37.10
CA VAL A 635 -2.61 11.84 37.69
C VAL A 635 -1.38 11.45 36.84
N VAL A 636 -0.48 12.40 36.63
CA VAL A 636 0.77 12.15 35.91
C VAL A 636 1.79 11.53 36.88
N PHE A 637 2.04 10.22 36.73
CA PHE A 637 3.02 9.48 37.53
C PHE A 637 4.40 9.47 36.87
N VAL A 638 5.47 9.59 37.68
CA VAL A 638 6.87 9.63 37.24
C VAL A 638 7.71 8.71 38.14
N ASP A 639 7.31 7.45 38.23
CA ASP A 639 7.87 6.47 39.19
C ASP A 639 9.39 6.21 39.01
N ASN A 640 9.95 6.41 37.80
CA ASN A 640 11.34 6.14 37.49
C ASN A 640 12.32 7.30 37.73
N MET A 641 11.84 8.45 38.25
CA MET A 641 12.68 9.61 38.49
C MET A 641 12.92 9.82 40.02
N PRO A 642 14.10 10.31 40.42
CA PRO A 642 14.35 10.66 41.82
C PRO A 642 13.42 11.79 42.31
N VAL A 643 13.03 11.73 43.60
CA VAL A 643 12.28 12.82 44.25
C VAL A 643 13.14 14.08 44.26
N GLY A 644 12.52 15.24 44.01
CA GLY A 644 13.18 16.53 43.89
C GLY A 644 13.66 16.86 42.47
N SER A 645 13.57 15.91 41.50
CA SER A 645 13.92 16.17 40.12
C SER A 645 13.08 17.30 39.53
N LYS A 646 13.71 18.24 38.85
CA LYS A 646 13.04 19.34 38.14
C LYS A 646 12.41 18.85 36.82
N ILE A 647 11.23 19.32 36.53
CA ILE A 647 10.57 19.15 35.22
C ILE A 647 10.80 20.44 34.44
N CYS A 648 11.30 20.32 33.22
CA CYS A 648 11.67 21.43 32.34
C CYS A 648 10.89 21.35 31.03
#